data_bd132ff48f1cbf3eb15fbf9cc663fe34
#
_entry.id   bd132ff48f1cbf3eb15fbf9cc663fe34
#
_cell.length_a   1.000
_cell.length_b   1.000
_cell.length_c   1.000
_cell.angle_alpha   90.00
_cell.angle_beta   90.00
_cell.angle_gamma   90.00
#
_symmetry.space_group_name_H-M   'P 1'
#
loop_
_entity.id
_entity.type
_entity.pdbx_description
1 polymer ?
#
loop_
_entity_poly.entity_id
_entity_poly.type
_entity_poly.pdbx_seq_one_letter_code
_entity_poly.pdbx_strand_id
1 'polypeptide(L)'
;MDGDYIIGGIFSIHSYIHTVDSNYTTMPEPVRCKGSINTRELRFSRAMVFAIEQINNNTELLPGIKLGYQIYDSCASVLVTVHVAFQFLNSLDPVFYIGNNCSQSGMVMAVVGESGSTPSISLSRVISSFNVPQVSYFATCACLSDKQQYPNFFRTIPSDQFQAGALAKLVKQFGWIWIGAVRSDSDYGNNGMASFLQAAQKEGICVEYSVSFYRSHPQNRIQRVADVIRRSTAMVIVAFAALGDMRILLKELSREPFPPRQWIGSESWVTSPELTKFSFCAGAIGFGIQKSVIPGLREFLLNLSPSQVAASAVLTEFWEDEFNCKMKKSNFNSTNLRSEIYMNMCNGTEDIKNLQSQYTDTSQLRITNMVYKAVYAIAHAIHNAVCHGKNVTAQCRKLTKLESKQVLTQMKKVNFSQNRYDVSFNANGDPVAIYELVNWRKSETGITEIVTVGLYDASQPAGQEFQINRSINWMEGSTKVPVSVCSASCPPGTRKVLQKGKPICCYDCIPCPEGEINNITDSADCLPCHKEFWPNRKRDTCIPKPVEFLSFQDLLGIILATLSVLGACLAIMTGAVFFHHRTSPIVRANNSELSFLLLISLTLCFLCSLTFIGAPSEWSCMLRHTAFGITFVLCISCVLGKTIVVLMAFKATLPGSNVMKWFGPPQQRMTVVSFTFIQVLICTVWLVLSPPFPIKNLTTYKEKIILECALGSAVGFWAVLGYIGLLAAFCFVLAVLARKLPDNFNEAKLITFSMLIFCAVWITFIPAYVSSPGKFTVVVEIFAILASSFGLMLCIFAPKCFIIIFKPEKNTKKYVMTKDRI
;
A
#
# COMPACT_ATOMS: atom_id res chain seq x y z
N MET A 1 17.37 -43.97 40.29
CA MET A 1 16.43 -44.47 41.29
C MET A 1 15.78 -45.72 40.70
N ASP A 2 15.86 -46.81 41.39
CA ASP A 2 15.25 -48.08 40.96
C ASP A 2 13.76 -48.11 41.29
N GLY A 3 12.99 -48.79 40.47
CA GLY A 3 11.55 -48.93 40.59
C GLY A 3 11.07 -50.16 39.82
N ASP A 4 9.78 -50.46 39.91
CA ASP A 4 9.18 -51.57 39.18
C ASP A 4 9.12 -51.31 37.68
N TYR A 5 8.92 -50.07 37.31
CA TYR A 5 9.00 -49.54 35.94
C TYR A 5 9.86 -48.29 35.92
N ILE A 6 10.74 -48.16 34.91
CA ILE A 6 11.70 -47.06 34.81
C ILE A 6 11.25 -46.09 33.72
N ILE A 7 11.26 -44.82 34.03
CA ILE A 7 11.03 -43.71 33.10
C ILE A 7 12.37 -43.06 32.78
N GLY A 8 12.69 -42.92 31.51
CA GLY A 8 13.86 -42.17 31.06
C GLY A 8 13.60 -40.66 31.07
N GLY A 9 14.58 -39.87 31.47
CA GLY A 9 14.54 -38.40 31.37
C GLY A 9 15.78 -37.89 30.65
N ILE A 10 15.58 -36.99 29.69
CA ILE A 10 16.69 -36.39 28.96
C ILE A 10 16.48 -34.86 28.92
N PHE A 11 17.49 -34.14 29.38
CA PHE A 11 17.45 -32.67 29.58
C PHE A 11 18.72 -32.04 29.05
N SER A 12 18.67 -30.83 28.52
CA SER A 12 19.84 -30.09 28.03
C SER A 12 20.45 -29.24 29.17
N ILE A 13 20.98 -29.89 30.20
CA ILE A 13 21.53 -29.21 31.36
C ILE A 13 22.78 -28.39 30.98
N HIS A 14 23.64 -28.92 30.14
CA HIS A 14 24.79 -28.21 29.55
C HIS A 14 24.48 -27.81 28.08
N SER A 15 25.21 -26.80 27.60
CA SER A 15 24.95 -26.24 26.27
C SER A 15 25.93 -26.69 25.18
N TYR A 16 27.03 -27.34 25.53
CA TYR A 16 28.12 -27.74 24.63
C TYR A 16 28.68 -29.09 24.99
N ILE A 17 29.27 -29.76 23.97
CA ILE A 17 30.14 -30.89 24.16
C ILE A 17 31.58 -30.44 24.19
N HIS A 18 32.40 -31.10 25.02
CA HIS A 18 33.83 -30.98 24.98
C HIS A 18 34.35 -31.77 23.80
N THR A 19 34.81 -31.07 22.76
CA THR A 19 35.51 -31.67 21.61
C THR A 19 37.00 -31.60 21.85
N VAL A 20 37.65 -32.73 21.93
CA VAL A 20 39.11 -32.84 21.91
C VAL A 20 39.53 -33.27 20.50
N ASP A 21 40.53 -32.60 19.95
CA ASP A 21 41.13 -33.02 18.68
C ASP A 21 41.79 -34.38 18.91
N SER A 22 41.27 -35.47 18.37
CA SER A 22 41.79 -36.80 18.53
C SER A 22 43.01 -36.98 17.67
N ASN A 23 44.15 -37.34 18.28
CA ASN A 23 45.39 -37.68 17.58
C ASN A 23 45.39 -39.10 16.97
N TYR A 24 44.24 -39.76 16.83
CA TYR A 24 44.08 -41.11 16.28
C TYR A 24 45.09 -42.21 16.76
N THR A 25 45.97 -41.83 17.68
CA THR A 25 46.97 -42.72 18.27
C THR A 25 46.56 -43.22 19.65
N THR A 26 45.56 -42.62 20.25
CA THR A 26 45.03 -42.98 21.58
C THR A 26 43.54 -43.17 21.49
N MET A 27 43.01 -44.01 22.42
CA MET A 27 41.57 -44.19 22.52
C MET A 27 40.86 -42.84 22.75
N PRO A 28 39.83 -42.47 21.98
CA PRO A 28 39.13 -41.21 22.15
C PRO A 28 38.53 -41.11 23.56
N GLU A 29 38.66 -39.93 24.16
CA GLU A 29 38.01 -39.67 25.44
C GLU A 29 36.49 -39.73 25.29
N PRO A 30 35.80 -40.25 26.34
CA PRO A 30 34.33 -40.25 26.32
C PRO A 30 33.79 -38.80 26.19
N VAL A 31 32.73 -38.65 25.42
CA VAL A 31 32.07 -37.37 25.20
C VAL A 31 31.60 -36.82 26.54
N ARG A 32 32.07 -35.61 26.88
CA ARG A 32 31.69 -34.91 28.11
C ARG A 32 30.96 -33.62 27.78
N CYS A 33 29.93 -33.28 28.57
CA CYS A 33 29.29 -31.96 28.50
C CYS A 33 30.24 -30.89 29.07
N LYS A 34 30.15 -29.68 28.51
CA LYS A 34 30.93 -28.52 28.94
C LYS A 34 30.08 -27.25 28.94
N GLY A 35 30.47 -26.28 29.72
CA GLY A 35 29.81 -24.97 29.84
C GLY A 35 29.14 -24.81 31.17
N SER A 36 28.54 -23.61 31.43
CA SER A 36 27.78 -23.37 32.62
C SER A 36 26.46 -24.16 32.62
N ILE A 37 26.00 -24.56 33.78
CA ILE A 37 24.72 -25.23 33.95
C ILE A 37 23.57 -24.32 33.59
N ASN A 38 22.65 -24.82 32.80
CA ASN A 38 21.35 -24.17 32.55
C ASN A 38 20.43 -24.48 33.74
N THR A 39 20.32 -23.52 34.66
CA THR A 39 19.56 -23.64 35.90
C THR A 39 18.05 -23.87 35.65
N ARG A 40 17.52 -23.43 34.51
CA ARG A 40 16.16 -23.73 34.07
C ARG A 40 15.97 -25.21 33.74
N GLU A 41 16.88 -25.78 32.96
CA GLU A 41 16.84 -27.20 32.57
C GLU A 41 17.08 -28.12 33.80
N LEU A 42 17.98 -27.69 34.71
CA LEU A 42 18.16 -28.37 35.98
C LEU A 42 16.87 -28.40 36.79
N ARG A 43 16.12 -27.30 36.85
CA ARG A 43 14.78 -27.26 37.50
C ARG A 43 13.81 -28.25 36.82
N PHE A 44 13.85 -28.41 35.49
CA PHE A 44 13.01 -29.35 34.76
C PHE A 44 13.31 -30.79 35.17
N SER A 45 14.58 -31.17 35.26
CA SER A 45 14.96 -32.52 35.72
C SER A 45 14.52 -32.78 37.16
N ARG A 46 14.63 -31.78 38.04
CA ARG A 46 14.15 -31.86 39.41
C ARG A 46 12.62 -31.95 39.52
N ALA A 47 11.90 -31.28 38.65
CA ALA A 47 10.44 -31.36 38.58
C ALA A 47 9.97 -32.79 38.12
N MET A 48 10.71 -33.45 37.25
CA MET A 48 10.49 -34.86 36.92
C MET A 48 10.64 -35.77 38.16
N VAL A 49 11.70 -35.57 38.91
CA VAL A 49 11.94 -36.33 40.15
C VAL A 49 10.81 -36.11 41.16
N PHE A 50 10.44 -34.84 41.39
CA PHE A 50 9.33 -34.46 42.27
C PHE A 50 8.01 -35.13 41.87
N ALA A 51 7.67 -35.10 40.54
CA ALA A 51 6.46 -35.73 40.04
C ALA A 51 6.43 -37.26 40.30
N ILE A 52 7.58 -37.92 40.08
CA ILE A 52 7.69 -39.38 40.34
C ILE A 52 7.56 -39.67 41.84
N GLU A 53 8.19 -38.91 42.71
CA GLU A 53 8.03 -39.04 44.15
C GLU A 53 6.57 -38.83 44.62
N GLN A 54 5.88 -37.84 44.06
CA GLN A 54 4.45 -37.63 44.34
C GLN A 54 3.59 -38.82 43.88
N ILE A 55 3.85 -39.36 42.67
CA ILE A 55 3.12 -40.48 42.15
C ILE A 55 3.38 -41.73 43.01
N ASN A 56 4.60 -42.00 43.44
CA ASN A 56 4.98 -43.10 44.33
C ASN A 56 4.33 -43.03 45.70
N ASN A 57 3.96 -41.83 46.17
CA ASN A 57 3.25 -41.59 47.43
C ASN A 57 1.72 -41.53 47.24
N ASN A 58 1.23 -41.63 45.99
CA ASN A 58 -0.19 -41.56 45.69
C ASN A 58 -0.83 -42.96 45.87
N THR A 59 -1.95 -43.02 46.55
CA THR A 59 -2.68 -44.27 46.81
C THR A 59 -3.68 -44.64 45.70
N GLU A 60 -4.03 -43.70 44.84
CA GLU A 60 -5.00 -43.88 43.75
C GLU A 60 -4.32 -44.16 42.39
N LEU A 61 -3.18 -43.48 42.12
CA LEU A 61 -2.44 -43.70 40.90
C LEU A 61 -1.29 -44.68 41.15
N LEU A 62 -1.31 -45.85 40.45
CA LEU A 62 -0.33 -46.90 40.56
C LEU A 62 -0.15 -47.48 41.97
N PRO A 63 -1.23 -47.82 42.73
CA PRO A 63 -1.15 -48.35 44.09
C PRO A 63 -0.28 -49.61 44.15
N GLY A 64 0.75 -49.60 45.01
CA GLY A 64 1.66 -50.69 45.19
C GLY A 64 2.74 -50.89 44.08
N ILE A 65 2.80 -50.02 43.15
CA ILE A 65 3.81 -50.01 42.07
C ILE A 65 4.70 -48.79 42.22
N LYS A 66 6.01 -48.96 42.21
CA LYS A 66 6.99 -47.88 42.29
C LYS A 66 7.57 -47.57 40.92
N LEU A 67 7.55 -46.29 40.56
CA LEU A 67 8.24 -45.79 39.38
C LEU A 67 9.68 -45.43 39.73
N GLY A 68 10.62 -45.89 38.94
CA GLY A 68 12.01 -45.47 38.93
C GLY A 68 12.31 -44.50 37.81
N TYR A 69 13.49 -43.88 37.84
CA TYR A 69 13.94 -43.01 36.78
C TYR A 69 15.42 -43.10 36.46
N GLN A 70 15.75 -42.83 35.19
CA GLN A 70 17.12 -42.63 34.70
C GLN A 70 17.15 -41.28 33.99
N ILE A 71 17.99 -40.33 34.46
CA ILE A 71 18.07 -38.99 33.93
C ILE A 71 19.46 -38.74 33.35
N TYR A 72 19.53 -38.27 32.13
CA TYR A 72 20.75 -37.97 31.39
C TYR A 72 20.74 -36.55 30.86
N ASP A 73 21.95 -35.98 30.73
CA ASP A 73 22.18 -34.71 30.08
C ASP A 73 22.48 -34.92 28.59
N SER A 74 21.77 -34.23 27.72
CA SER A 74 21.99 -34.27 26.27
C SER A 74 23.08 -33.32 25.78
N CYS A 75 23.57 -32.40 26.62
CA CYS A 75 24.47 -31.29 26.27
C CYS A 75 23.92 -30.48 25.08
N ALA A 76 22.60 -30.46 24.86
CA ALA A 76 21.94 -29.92 23.66
C ALA A 76 22.52 -30.45 22.33
N SER A 77 23.06 -31.65 22.32
CA SER A 77 23.76 -32.27 21.21
C SER A 77 23.01 -33.51 20.69
N VAL A 78 22.84 -33.60 19.38
CA VAL A 78 22.29 -34.76 18.71
C VAL A 78 23.11 -36.00 18.98
N LEU A 79 24.44 -35.88 18.95
CA LEU A 79 25.35 -37.01 19.17
C LEU A 79 25.15 -37.62 20.56
N VAL A 80 25.10 -36.78 21.60
CA VAL A 80 24.86 -37.26 22.98
C VAL A 80 23.45 -37.79 23.13
N THR A 81 22.46 -37.16 22.54
CA THR A 81 21.07 -37.61 22.56
C THR A 81 20.90 -39.03 21.98
N VAL A 82 21.57 -39.32 20.85
CA VAL A 82 21.57 -40.64 20.23
C VAL A 82 22.28 -41.65 21.14
N HIS A 83 23.41 -41.28 21.75
CA HIS A 83 24.11 -42.15 22.72
C HIS A 83 23.21 -42.49 23.92
N VAL A 84 22.54 -41.49 24.51
CA VAL A 84 21.59 -41.66 25.62
C VAL A 84 20.39 -42.54 25.18
N ALA A 85 19.90 -42.41 23.95
CA ALA A 85 18.84 -43.26 23.43
C ALA A 85 19.23 -44.75 23.48
N PHE A 86 20.46 -45.10 23.11
CA PHE A 86 20.94 -46.45 23.22
C PHE A 86 21.12 -46.89 24.68
N GLN A 87 21.51 -46.02 25.59
CA GLN A 87 21.58 -46.31 27.02
C GLN A 87 20.18 -46.66 27.58
N PHE A 88 19.15 -45.90 27.20
CA PHE A 88 17.76 -46.23 27.60
C PHE A 88 17.28 -47.56 27.08
N LEU A 89 17.75 -48.00 25.92
CA LEU A 89 17.37 -49.26 25.30
C LEU A 89 18.16 -50.43 25.87
N ASN A 90 19.39 -50.24 26.28
CA ASN A 90 20.28 -51.27 26.77
C ASN A 90 20.21 -51.50 28.29
N SER A 91 19.50 -50.64 29.01
CA SER A 91 19.29 -50.73 30.47
C SER A 91 20.51 -50.74 31.39
N LEU A 92 21.71 -50.45 30.89
CA LEU A 92 22.91 -50.52 31.69
C LEU A 92 23.90 -49.42 31.34
N ASP A 93 24.52 -48.78 32.37
CA ASP A 93 25.79 -48.14 32.25
C ASP A 93 26.78 -49.06 31.49
N PRO A 94 27.76 -48.51 30.72
CA PRO A 94 28.59 -49.30 29.85
C PRO A 94 29.13 -50.54 30.61
N VAL A 95 28.53 -51.67 30.30
CA VAL A 95 28.81 -52.94 31.00
C VAL A 95 30.16 -53.40 30.52
N PHE A 96 31.10 -53.27 31.38
CA PHE A 96 32.16 -54.19 31.33
C PHE A 96 31.60 -55.55 31.81
N TYR A 97 31.53 -56.58 30.91
CA TYR A 97 31.12 -57.91 31.25
C TYR A 97 32.04 -58.48 32.34
N ILE A 98 31.62 -58.42 33.56
CA ILE A 98 32.22 -59.16 34.65
C ILE A 98 31.15 -60.14 35.15
N GLY A 99 31.17 -61.37 34.56
CA GLY A 99 30.30 -62.45 35.02
C GLY A 99 29.04 -62.72 34.21
N ASN A 100 28.62 -63.96 34.16
CA ASN A 100 27.57 -64.55 33.31
C ASN A 100 26.13 -64.16 33.65
N ASN A 101 25.87 -63.01 34.24
CA ASN A 101 24.51 -62.53 34.49
C ASN A 101 24.21 -61.27 33.68
N CYS A 102 23.61 -61.47 32.51
CA CYS A 102 22.82 -60.40 31.87
C CYS A 102 21.71 -60.05 32.85
N SER A 103 21.92 -58.97 33.62
CA SER A 103 20.84 -58.36 34.41
C SER A 103 19.75 -57.93 33.43
N GLN A 104 18.56 -58.55 33.52
CA GLN A 104 17.36 -58.08 32.81
C GLN A 104 16.76 -56.89 33.52
N SER A 105 17.52 -55.88 33.85
CA SER A 105 16.95 -54.59 34.28
C SER A 105 16.38 -53.90 33.08
N GLY A 106 15.07 -53.79 33.09
CA GLY A 106 14.29 -53.51 31.91
C GLY A 106 14.62 -52.19 31.20
N MET A 107 14.48 -52.25 29.91
CA MET A 107 14.34 -51.14 29.02
C MET A 107 13.36 -50.12 29.59
N VAL A 108 13.65 -48.80 29.49
CA VAL A 108 12.72 -47.77 29.95
C VAL A 108 11.36 -47.91 29.29
N MET A 109 10.28 -47.72 30.04
CA MET A 109 8.90 -47.84 29.56
C MET A 109 8.49 -46.63 28.67
N ALA A 110 9.03 -45.46 28.97
CA ALA A 110 8.80 -44.24 28.22
C ALA A 110 9.93 -43.24 28.48
N VAL A 111 10.08 -42.25 27.65
CA VAL A 111 11.07 -41.17 27.79
C VAL A 111 10.40 -39.81 27.90
N VAL A 112 10.77 -39.05 28.92
CA VAL A 112 10.43 -37.60 29.07
C VAL A 112 11.59 -36.81 28.45
N GLY A 113 11.31 -36.03 27.44
CA GLY A 113 12.33 -35.25 26.74
C GLY A 113 12.22 -35.34 25.22
N GLU A 114 12.99 -34.64 24.55
CA GLU A 114 14.04 -33.68 24.86
C GLU A 114 13.46 -32.26 24.75
N SER A 115 14.15 -31.24 25.23
CA SER A 115 13.68 -29.85 25.14
C SER A 115 13.80 -29.27 23.74
N GLY A 116 14.84 -29.61 23.01
CA GLY A 116 15.09 -29.14 21.66
C GLY A 116 14.39 -29.97 20.58
N SER A 117 13.89 -29.34 19.52
CA SER A 117 13.22 -30.09 18.43
C SER A 117 14.20 -30.99 17.67
N THR A 118 15.40 -30.50 17.32
CA THR A 118 16.42 -31.28 16.57
C THR A 118 16.85 -32.53 17.33
N PRO A 119 17.27 -32.49 18.62
CA PRO A 119 17.58 -33.69 19.36
C PRO A 119 16.36 -34.56 19.62
N SER A 120 15.14 -34.02 19.77
CA SER A 120 13.91 -34.81 19.89
C SER A 120 13.61 -35.60 18.64
N ILE A 121 13.86 -35.05 17.44
CA ILE A 121 13.75 -35.75 16.16
C ILE A 121 14.70 -36.97 16.15
N SER A 122 15.95 -36.75 16.53
CA SER A 122 16.98 -37.78 16.54
C SER A 122 16.67 -38.88 17.57
N LEU A 123 16.24 -38.50 18.76
CA LEU A 123 15.77 -39.45 19.80
C LEU A 123 14.60 -40.28 19.28
N SER A 124 13.57 -39.63 18.75
CA SER A 124 12.36 -40.32 18.26
C SER A 124 12.66 -41.36 17.18
N ARG A 125 13.56 -41.03 16.26
CA ARG A 125 13.96 -41.96 15.19
C ARG A 125 14.64 -43.24 15.73
N VAL A 126 15.42 -43.12 16.79
CA VAL A 126 16.08 -44.28 17.40
C VAL A 126 15.10 -45.11 18.19
N ILE A 127 14.36 -44.54 19.13
CA ILE A 127 13.50 -45.26 20.05
C ILE A 127 12.17 -45.76 19.44
N SER A 128 11.76 -45.18 18.27
CA SER A 128 10.54 -45.64 17.58
C SER A 128 10.61 -47.09 17.12
N SER A 129 11.77 -47.58 16.71
CA SER A 129 11.99 -48.96 16.33
C SER A 129 11.72 -49.96 17.47
N PHE A 130 11.79 -49.48 18.71
CA PHE A 130 11.57 -50.29 19.93
C PHE A 130 10.18 -50.02 20.56
N ASN A 131 9.34 -49.22 19.88
CA ASN A 131 8.00 -48.85 20.37
C ASN A 131 8.01 -48.13 21.74
N VAL A 132 9.11 -47.49 22.12
CA VAL A 132 9.20 -46.67 23.33
C VAL A 132 8.54 -45.33 23.09
N PRO A 133 7.50 -44.91 23.86
CA PRO A 133 6.88 -43.61 23.72
C PRO A 133 7.81 -42.52 24.23
N GLN A 134 7.88 -41.41 23.49
CA GLN A 134 8.55 -40.19 23.86
C GLN A 134 7.52 -39.10 24.17
N VAL A 135 7.63 -38.46 25.31
CA VAL A 135 6.79 -37.31 25.67
C VAL A 135 7.66 -36.07 25.85
N SER A 136 7.69 -35.20 24.85
CA SER A 136 8.47 -34.00 24.95
C SER A 136 7.67 -32.90 25.68
N TYR A 137 8.37 -32.15 26.48
CA TYR A 137 7.83 -31.02 27.24
C TYR A 137 8.09 -29.66 26.57
N PHE A 138 9.00 -29.59 25.59
CA PHE A 138 9.36 -28.32 24.99
C PHE A 138 9.70 -28.36 23.46
N ALA A 139 9.69 -29.53 22.83
CA ALA A 139 9.92 -29.64 21.38
C ALA A 139 8.63 -29.29 20.60
N THR A 140 8.61 -28.12 20.04
CA THR A 140 7.40 -27.54 19.42
C THR A 140 7.35 -27.65 17.90
N CYS A 141 8.44 -28.09 17.21
CA CYS A 141 8.47 -28.23 15.75
C CYS A 141 7.20 -28.92 15.22
N ALA A 142 6.51 -28.27 14.26
CA ALA A 142 5.34 -28.86 13.62
C ALA A 142 5.66 -30.17 12.89
N CYS A 143 6.91 -30.40 12.50
CA CYS A 143 7.40 -31.61 11.86
C CYS A 143 7.18 -32.89 12.71
N LEU A 144 7.22 -32.77 14.04
CA LEU A 144 7.03 -33.88 14.98
C LEU A 144 5.58 -34.35 15.10
N SER A 145 4.61 -33.62 14.56
CA SER A 145 3.20 -34.04 14.48
C SER A 145 2.94 -35.06 13.37
N ASP A 146 3.93 -35.34 12.51
CA ASP A 146 3.82 -36.34 11.46
C ASP A 146 3.97 -37.77 12.05
N LYS A 147 2.84 -38.46 12.20
CA LYS A 147 2.82 -39.84 12.77
C LYS A 147 3.35 -40.90 11.82
N GLN A 148 3.53 -40.64 10.56
CA GLN A 148 4.21 -41.57 9.66
C GLN A 148 5.70 -41.62 9.95
N GLN A 149 6.31 -40.45 10.26
CA GLN A 149 7.70 -40.38 10.61
C GLN A 149 7.99 -40.59 12.10
N TYR A 150 7.10 -40.10 12.98
CA TYR A 150 7.28 -40.12 14.45
C TYR A 150 6.08 -40.77 15.16
N PRO A 151 5.84 -42.08 15.00
CA PRO A 151 4.65 -42.75 15.52
C PRO A 151 4.57 -42.79 17.05
N ASN A 152 5.72 -42.70 17.74
CA ASN A 152 5.85 -42.82 19.20
C ASN A 152 5.95 -41.43 19.90
N PHE A 153 5.94 -40.32 19.14
CA PHE A 153 6.15 -38.99 19.70
C PHE A 153 4.84 -38.40 20.22
N PHE A 154 4.87 -37.89 21.44
CA PHE A 154 3.83 -37.11 22.09
C PHE A 154 4.45 -35.85 22.67
N ARG A 155 3.65 -34.83 22.93
CA ARG A 155 4.11 -33.63 23.63
C ARG A 155 3.03 -33.02 24.48
N THR A 156 3.44 -32.42 25.57
CA THR A 156 2.56 -31.63 26.48
C THR A 156 2.50 -30.17 26.12
N ILE A 157 3.35 -29.71 25.23
CA ILE A 157 3.38 -28.34 24.67
C ILE A 157 2.73 -28.31 23.28
N PRO A 158 1.95 -27.28 22.93
CA PRO A 158 1.34 -27.20 21.59
C PRO A 158 2.36 -27.10 20.45
N SER A 159 1.92 -27.48 19.26
CA SER A 159 2.70 -27.40 18.02
C SER A 159 2.92 -25.96 17.56
N ASP A 160 4.11 -25.67 17.01
CA ASP A 160 4.46 -24.38 16.39
C ASP A 160 3.52 -23.98 15.25
N GLN A 161 2.81 -24.92 14.64
CA GLN A 161 1.79 -24.62 13.63
C GLN A 161 0.74 -23.66 14.17
N PHE A 162 0.29 -23.86 15.41
CA PHE A 162 -0.67 -22.98 16.06
C PHE A 162 -0.04 -21.65 16.47
N GLN A 163 1.17 -21.69 17.01
CA GLN A 163 1.89 -20.49 17.42
C GLN A 163 2.21 -19.60 16.22
N ALA A 164 2.70 -20.19 15.12
CA ALA A 164 3.01 -19.47 13.89
C ALA A 164 1.78 -18.78 13.29
N GLY A 165 0.65 -19.48 13.26
CA GLY A 165 -0.63 -18.91 12.83
C GLY A 165 -1.11 -17.77 13.73
N ALA A 166 -1.00 -17.95 15.06
CA ALA A 166 -1.34 -16.93 16.02
C ALA A 166 -0.46 -15.68 15.87
N LEU A 167 0.85 -15.84 15.67
CA LEU A 167 1.78 -14.73 15.43
C LEU A 167 1.43 -13.97 14.14
N ALA A 168 1.09 -14.65 13.06
CA ALA A 168 0.70 -13.99 11.81
C ALA A 168 -0.60 -13.17 11.98
N LYS A 169 -1.60 -13.73 12.67
CA LYS A 169 -2.83 -13.01 13.01
C LYS A 169 -2.57 -11.79 13.92
N LEU A 170 -1.68 -11.93 14.90
CA LEU A 170 -1.27 -10.84 15.79
C LEU A 170 -0.63 -9.68 14.99
N VAL A 171 0.29 -10.00 14.09
CA VAL A 171 0.95 -9.02 13.21
C VAL A 171 -0.10 -8.29 12.35
N LYS A 172 -1.04 -9.03 11.78
CA LYS A 172 -2.13 -8.47 10.99
C LYS A 172 -3.06 -7.58 11.78
N GLN A 173 -3.42 -7.97 13.01
CA GLN A 173 -4.34 -7.23 13.87
C GLN A 173 -3.83 -5.82 14.18
N PHE A 174 -2.52 -5.63 14.30
CA PHE A 174 -1.90 -4.32 14.53
C PHE A 174 -1.53 -3.56 13.24
N GLY A 175 -1.92 -4.09 12.08
CA GLY A 175 -1.71 -3.43 10.78
C GLY A 175 -0.26 -3.44 10.31
N TRP A 176 0.59 -4.34 10.81
CA TRP A 176 1.97 -4.47 10.39
C TRP A 176 2.05 -5.32 9.13
N ILE A 177 2.32 -4.67 8.02
CA ILE A 177 2.42 -5.33 6.71
C ILE A 177 3.85 -5.46 6.20
N TRP A 178 4.84 -4.92 6.93
CA TRP A 178 6.26 -4.92 6.57
C TRP A 178 7.09 -5.32 7.77
N ILE A 179 7.72 -6.51 7.72
CA ILE A 179 8.39 -7.09 8.86
C ILE A 179 9.77 -7.65 8.51
N GLY A 180 10.66 -7.71 9.50
CA GLY A 180 11.87 -8.51 9.46
C GLY A 180 11.63 -9.89 10.08
N ALA A 181 12.23 -10.93 9.51
CA ALA A 181 12.15 -12.30 9.99
C ALA A 181 13.53 -12.81 10.43
N VAL A 182 13.62 -13.26 11.66
CA VAL A 182 14.85 -13.76 12.28
C VAL A 182 14.60 -15.15 12.85
N ARG A 183 15.48 -16.10 12.56
CA ARG A 183 15.31 -17.48 13.04
C ARG A 183 16.62 -18.14 13.46
N SER A 184 16.51 -19.09 14.39
CA SER A 184 17.59 -20.05 14.63
C SER A 184 17.78 -20.98 13.43
N ASP A 185 19.02 -21.27 13.06
CA ASP A 185 19.36 -22.25 12.01
C ASP A 185 19.30 -23.69 12.58
N SER A 186 18.11 -24.10 12.95
CA SER A 186 17.77 -25.39 13.55
C SER A 186 16.40 -25.84 13.04
N ASP A 187 16.04 -27.12 13.26
CA ASP A 187 14.71 -27.60 12.86
C ASP A 187 13.57 -26.78 13.50
N TYR A 188 13.73 -26.38 14.76
CA TYR A 188 12.79 -25.48 15.43
C TYR A 188 12.62 -24.16 14.69
N GLY A 189 13.72 -23.43 14.51
CA GLY A 189 13.68 -22.09 13.90
C GLY A 189 13.26 -22.13 12.42
N ASN A 190 13.79 -23.08 11.66
CA ASN A 190 13.51 -23.20 10.24
C ASN A 190 12.05 -23.58 9.97
N ASN A 191 11.53 -24.61 10.64
CA ASN A 191 10.14 -25.04 10.46
C ASN A 191 9.13 -24.04 11.05
N GLY A 192 9.41 -23.47 12.23
CA GLY A 192 8.56 -22.47 12.85
C GLY A 192 8.45 -21.21 12.00
N MET A 193 9.58 -20.71 11.50
CA MET A 193 9.59 -19.56 10.60
C MET A 193 8.93 -19.87 9.25
N ALA A 194 9.13 -21.05 8.68
CA ALA A 194 8.47 -21.44 7.44
C ALA A 194 6.94 -21.47 7.60
N SER A 195 6.45 -22.03 8.69
CA SER A 195 5.02 -22.02 9.03
C SER A 195 4.48 -20.60 9.24
N PHE A 196 5.25 -19.75 9.92
CA PHE A 196 4.90 -18.33 10.11
C PHE A 196 4.85 -17.59 8.78
N LEU A 197 5.85 -17.73 7.92
CA LEU A 197 5.91 -17.05 6.62
C LEU A 197 4.75 -17.48 5.72
N GLN A 198 4.38 -18.75 5.74
CA GLN A 198 3.21 -19.24 5.00
C GLN A 198 1.90 -18.65 5.53
N ALA A 199 1.75 -18.53 6.84
CA ALA A 199 0.59 -17.89 7.46
C ALA A 199 0.58 -16.39 7.18
N ALA A 200 1.72 -15.71 7.28
CA ALA A 200 1.90 -14.28 7.03
C ALA A 200 1.56 -13.91 5.57
N GLN A 201 1.95 -14.76 4.62
CA GLN A 201 1.63 -14.58 3.20
C GLN A 201 0.11 -14.62 2.96
N LYS A 202 -0.62 -15.52 3.62
CA LYS A 202 -2.10 -15.57 3.55
C LYS A 202 -2.76 -14.30 4.10
N GLU A 203 -2.14 -13.68 5.10
CA GLU A 203 -2.61 -12.44 5.72
C GLU A 203 -2.15 -11.17 4.98
N GLY A 204 -1.42 -11.30 3.86
CA GLY A 204 -0.91 -10.18 3.09
C GLY A 204 0.26 -9.44 3.73
N ILE A 205 1.02 -10.09 4.61
CA ILE A 205 2.20 -9.54 5.27
C ILE A 205 3.43 -9.80 4.40
N CYS A 206 4.22 -8.77 4.14
CA CYS A 206 5.46 -8.85 3.39
C CYS A 206 6.68 -8.84 4.31
N VAL A 207 7.73 -9.53 3.89
CA VAL A 207 8.97 -9.68 4.64
C VAL A 207 10.09 -8.95 3.92
N GLU A 208 10.76 -8.03 4.60
CA GLU A 208 11.91 -7.29 4.06
C GLU A 208 13.14 -8.19 3.96
N TYR A 209 13.40 -8.92 5.03
CA TYR A 209 14.51 -9.87 5.10
C TYR A 209 14.15 -11.09 5.93
N SER A 210 14.78 -12.21 5.62
CA SER A 210 14.70 -13.45 6.41
C SER A 210 16.12 -13.98 6.64
N VAL A 211 16.60 -13.87 7.87
CA VAL A 211 17.94 -14.26 8.25
C VAL A 211 17.95 -15.39 9.26
N SER A 212 18.98 -16.25 9.17
CA SER A 212 19.20 -17.34 10.10
C SER A 212 20.58 -17.26 10.77
N PHE A 213 20.63 -17.66 12.01
CA PHE A 213 21.86 -17.71 12.79
C PHE A 213 21.80 -18.87 13.78
N TYR A 214 22.97 -19.29 14.26
CA TYR A 214 23.06 -20.33 15.26
C TYR A 214 24.22 -20.04 16.22
N ARG A 215 24.10 -20.48 17.45
CA ARG A 215 25.07 -20.19 18.53
C ARG A 215 26.51 -20.64 18.25
N SER A 216 26.69 -21.69 17.44
CA SER A 216 28.03 -22.18 17.05
C SER A 216 28.58 -21.49 15.79
N HIS A 217 27.81 -20.58 15.16
CA HIS A 217 28.32 -19.86 14.01
C HIS A 217 29.49 -18.91 14.39
N PRO A 218 30.45 -18.71 13.48
CA PRO A 218 31.52 -17.75 13.68
C PRO A 218 30.99 -16.34 13.94
N GLN A 219 31.69 -15.58 14.79
CA GLN A 219 31.28 -14.22 15.19
C GLN A 219 30.97 -13.29 14.00
N ASN A 220 31.76 -13.37 12.92
CA ASN A 220 31.59 -12.58 11.71
C ASN A 220 30.22 -12.85 11.00
N ARG A 221 29.69 -14.06 11.12
CA ARG A 221 28.36 -14.40 10.55
C ARG A 221 27.26 -13.80 11.40
N ILE A 222 27.37 -13.85 12.73
CA ILE A 222 26.40 -13.26 13.65
C ILE A 222 26.39 -11.72 13.47
N GLN A 223 27.56 -11.11 13.31
CA GLN A 223 27.69 -9.68 13.05
C GLN A 223 26.99 -9.27 11.77
N ARG A 224 27.16 -10.03 10.65
CA ARG A 224 26.44 -9.76 9.40
C ARG A 224 24.91 -9.81 9.57
N VAL A 225 24.40 -10.76 10.36
CA VAL A 225 22.99 -10.84 10.68
C VAL A 225 22.54 -9.59 11.46
N ALA A 226 23.31 -9.17 12.47
CA ALA A 226 23.04 -7.97 13.23
C ALA A 226 23.03 -6.70 12.34
N ASP A 227 23.95 -6.60 11.36
CA ASP A 227 24.03 -5.49 10.43
C ASP A 227 22.83 -5.43 9.49
N VAL A 228 22.33 -6.57 9.01
CA VAL A 228 21.08 -6.64 8.23
C VAL A 228 19.91 -6.09 9.04
N ILE A 229 19.80 -6.50 10.30
CA ILE A 229 18.73 -6.05 11.20
C ILE A 229 18.82 -4.54 11.46
N ARG A 230 20.03 -4.00 11.69
CA ARG A 230 20.24 -2.56 11.94
C ARG A 230 19.87 -1.69 10.75
N ARG A 231 20.21 -2.12 9.52
CA ARG A 231 19.97 -1.38 8.27
C ARG A 231 18.55 -1.51 7.74
N SER A 232 17.76 -2.39 8.31
CA SER A 232 16.39 -2.68 7.90
C SER A 232 15.47 -1.47 8.08
N THR A 233 14.49 -1.34 7.19
CA THR A 233 13.41 -0.35 7.28
C THR A 233 12.22 -0.87 8.07
N ALA A 234 12.09 -2.19 8.25
CA ALA A 234 11.01 -2.80 9.02
C ALA A 234 11.12 -2.42 10.50
N MET A 235 10.06 -1.83 11.03
CA MET A 235 9.98 -1.47 12.45
C MET A 235 9.64 -2.67 13.33
N VAL A 236 9.07 -3.72 12.77
CA VAL A 236 8.66 -4.94 13.48
C VAL A 236 9.55 -6.10 13.07
N ILE A 237 10.08 -6.82 14.06
CA ILE A 237 10.92 -8.00 13.87
C ILE A 237 10.25 -9.19 14.52
N VAL A 238 9.99 -10.22 13.73
CA VAL A 238 9.50 -11.52 14.22
C VAL A 238 10.68 -12.46 14.38
N ALA A 239 10.91 -12.91 15.62
CA ALA A 239 12.04 -13.80 15.95
C ALA A 239 11.52 -15.17 16.38
N PHE A 240 11.80 -16.18 15.55
CA PHE A 240 11.55 -17.58 15.84
C PHE A 240 12.88 -18.27 16.16
N ALA A 241 13.34 -18.08 17.39
CA ALA A 241 14.68 -18.46 17.80
C ALA A 241 14.71 -19.13 19.18
N ALA A 242 15.61 -20.09 19.34
CA ALA A 242 15.86 -20.68 20.65
C ALA A 242 16.52 -19.68 21.60
N LEU A 243 16.26 -19.81 22.90
CA LEU A 243 16.77 -18.90 23.94
C LEU A 243 18.28 -18.69 23.85
N GLY A 244 19.08 -19.78 23.73
CA GLY A 244 20.53 -19.69 23.66
C GLY A 244 21.05 -18.94 22.43
N ASP A 245 20.38 -19.12 21.29
CA ASP A 245 20.70 -18.41 20.06
C ASP A 245 20.31 -16.92 20.19
N MET A 246 19.09 -16.64 20.66
CA MET A 246 18.61 -15.28 20.85
C MET A 246 19.49 -14.46 21.79
N ARG A 247 19.99 -15.07 22.86
CA ARG A 247 20.95 -14.44 23.79
C ARG A 247 22.20 -13.93 23.05
N ILE A 248 22.75 -14.73 22.15
CA ILE A 248 23.96 -14.36 21.40
C ILE A 248 23.67 -13.23 20.42
N LEU A 249 22.56 -13.27 19.72
CA LEU A 249 22.13 -12.21 18.81
C LEU A 249 21.92 -10.88 19.55
N LEU A 250 21.16 -10.90 20.66
CA LEU A 250 20.90 -9.69 21.45
C LEU A 250 22.18 -9.11 22.04
N LYS A 251 23.12 -9.97 22.48
CA LYS A 251 24.45 -9.54 22.93
C LYS A 251 25.25 -8.87 21.82
N GLU A 252 25.14 -9.37 20.57
CA GLU A 252 25.81 -8.73 19.42
C GLU A 252 25.17 -7.41 19.04
N LEU A 253 23.82 -7.35 19.04
CA LEU A 253 23.08 -6.12 18.79
C LEU A 253 23.36 -5.03 19.84
N SER A 254 23.64 -5.41 21.11
CA SER A 254 23.96 -4.47 22.17
C SER A 254 25.36 -3.84 22.10
N ARG A 255 26.25 -4.31 21.22
CA ARG A 255 27.60 -3.76 21.06
C ARG A 255 27.63 -2.38 20.43
N GLU A 256 26.65 -2.08 19.60
CA GLU A 256 26.50 -0.82 18.91
C GLU A 256 25.09 -0.25 19.16
N PRO A 257 24.90 1.06 19.02
CA PRO A 257 23.56 1.66 19.16
C PRO A 257 22.55 0.96 18.24
N PHE A 258 21.46 0.49 18.83
CA PHE A 258 20.41 -0.21 18.10
C PHE A 258 19.16 0.68 18.01
N PRO A 259 18.65 0.95 16.80
CA PRO A 259 17.44 1.73 16.64
C PRO A 259 16.24 1.00 17.27
N PRO A 260 15.29 1.73 17.85
CA PRO A 260 14.12 1.10 18.45
C PRO A 260 13.36 0.27 17.44
N ARG A 261 13.07 -0.98 17.81
CA ARG A 261 12.31 -1.94 17.02
C ARG A 261 11.29 -2.65 17.89
N GLN A 262 10.14 -2.97 17.33
CA GLN A 262 9.14 -3.80 17.96
C GLN A 262 9.49 -5.27 17.76
N TRP A 263 9.80 -5.96 18.85
CA TRP A 263 10.11 -7.37 18.82
C TRP A 263 8.85 -8.21 19.04
N ILE A 264 8.71 -9.26 18.23
CA ILE A 264 7.69 -10.28 18.38
C ILE A 264 8.38 -11.62 18.53
N GLY A 265 8.08 -12.34 19.60
CA GLY A 265 8.82 -13.53 19.97
C GLY A 265 8.01 -14.81 20.02
N SER A 266 8.69 -15.91 19.68
CA SER A 266 8.20 -17.24 20.00
C SER A 266 8.40 -17.58 21.48
N GLU A 267 7.65 -18.56 21.99
CA GLU A 267 7.67 -19.01 23.40
C GLU A 267 9.08 -19.19 23.96
N SER A 268 9.96 -19.75 23.16
CA SER A 268 11.30 -20.15 23.56
C SER A 268 12.13 -19.07 24.22
N TRP A 269 11.94 -17.80 23.83
CA TRP A 269 12.73 -16.70 24.36
C TRP A 269 11.90 -15.55 24.99
N VAL A 270 10.68 -15.31 24.50
CA VAL A 270 9.87 -14.16 24.94
C VAL A 270 9.41 -14.30 26.39
N THR A 271 9.36 -15.53 26.89
CA THR A 271 8.98 -15.82 28.29
C THR A 271 10.17 -15.93 29.24
N SER A 272 11.40 -15.68 28.74
CA SER A 272 12.63 -15.80 29.54
C SER A 272 12.98 -14.51 30.26
N PRO A 273 13.00 -14.49 31.61
CA PRO A 273 13.43 -13.32 32.40
C PRO A 273 14.90 -12.95 32.16
N GLU A 274 15.73 -13.90 31.73
CA GLU A 274 17.16 -13.67 31.46
C GLU A 274 17.39 -12.62 30.36
N LEU A 275 16.50 -12.58 29.36
CA LEU A 275 16.66 -11.67 28.22
C LEU A 275 16.06 -10.28 28.49
N THR A 276 15.29 -10.08 29.54
CA THR A 276 14.68 -8.78 29.86
C THR A 276 15.72 -7.70 30.20
N LYS A 277 16.95 -8.10 30.50
CA LYS A 277 18.08 -7.19 30.71
C LYS A 277 18.44 -6.35 29.47
N PHE A 278 18.07 -6.79 28.26
CA PHE A 278 18.29 -6.05 27.04
C PHE A 278 17.19 -4.99 26.86
N SER A 279 17.44 -3.80 27.36
CA SER A 279 16.45 -2.71 27.43
C SER A 279 15.87 -2.29 26.07
N PHE A 280 16.62 -2.45 24.98
CA PHE A 280 16.15 -2.15 23.62
C PHE A 280 15.06 -3.12 23.11
N CYS A 281 14.84 -4.24 23.83
CA CYS A 281 13.73 -5.16 23.59
C CYS A 281 12.49 -4.83 24.45
N ALA A 282 12.51 -3.77 25.24
CA ALA A 282 11.33 -3.36 26.02
C ALA A 282 10.16 -3.10 25.07
N GLY A 283 8.97 -3.57 25.42
CA GLY A 283 7.81 -3.59 24.53
C GLY A 283 7.66 -4.88 23.72
N ALA A 284 8.62 -5.83 23.80
CA ALA A 284 8.49 -7.12 23.12
C ALA A 284 7.17 -7.80 23.48
N ILE A 285 6.56 -8.46 22.50
CA ILE A 285 5.30 -9.17 22.62
C ILE A 285 5.44 -10.57 22.03
N GLY A 286 4.72 -11.52 22.54
CA GLY A 286 4.71 -12.88 21.98
C GLY A 286 3.80 -13.81 22.75
N PHE A 287 3.78 -15.05 22.32
CA PHE A 287 2.97 -16.07 22.96
C PHE A 287 3.80 -16.89 23.93
N GLY A 288 3.23 -17.15 25.10
CA GLY A 288 3.78 -18.03 26.12
C GLY A 288 2.79 -19.09 26.53
N ILE A 289 3.29 -20.26 26.97
CA ILE A 289 2.46 -21.26 27.61
C ILE A 289 1.91 -20.68 28.89
N GLN A 290 0.70 -21.06 29.26
CA GLN A 290 0.06 -20.60 30.49
C GLN A 290 0.92 -20.91 31.70
N LYS A 291 1.09 -19.89 32.55
CA LYS A 291 1.77 -20.09 33.84
C LYS A 291 0.92 -20.91 34.79
N SER A 292 1.57 -21.74 35.54
CA SER A 292 0.94 -22.65 36.53
C SER A 292 1.67 -22.62 37.86
N VAL A 293 0.99 -23.10 38.86
CA VAL A 293 1.57 -23.33 40.20
C VAL A 293 1.56 -24.84 40.43
N ILE A 294 2.70 -25.40 40.82
CA ILE A 294 2.84 -26.79 41.21
C ILE A 294 2.99 -26.83 42.75
N PRO A 295 1.96 -27.23 43.47
CA PRO A 295 2.02 -27.26 44.94
C PRO A 295 3.16 -28.12 45.46
N GLY A 296 3.94 -27.61 46.43
CA GLY A 296 5.06 -28.35 47.03
C GLY A 296 6.36 -28.34 46.25
N LEU A 297 6.37 -27.91 45.00
CA LEU A 297 7.59 -27.92 44.14
C LEU A 297 8.64 -26.94 44.71
N ARG A 298 8.22 -25.75 45.18
CA ARG A 298 9.16 -24.75 45.70
C ARG A 298 9.91 -25.30 46.90
N GLU A 299 9.19 -25.89 47.85
CA GLU A 299 9.75 -26.50 49.04
C GLU A 299 10.72 -27.65 48.69
N PHE A 300 10.38 -28.48 47.74
CA PHE A 300 11.21 -29.55 47.21
C PHE A 300 12.52 -29.02 46.60
N LEU A 301 12.45 -27.97 45.78
CA LEU A 301 13.62 -27.37 45.13
C LEU A 301 14.57 -26.71 46.14
N LEU A 302 14.03 -26.08 47.15
CA LEU A 302 14.80 -25.39 48.19
C LEU A 302 15.31 -26.32 49.30
N ASN A 303 14.81 -27.56 49.38
CA ASN A 303 15.19 -28.54 50.41
C ASN A 303 16.25 -29.52 49.87
N LEU A 304 17.36 -29.00 49.35
CA LEU A 304 18.52 -29.78 48.92
C LEU A 304 19.45 -30.05 50.08
N SER A 305 19.56 -31.30 50.51
CA SER A 305 20.52 -31.67 51.54
C SER A 305 21.95 -31.78 50.97
N PRO A 306 22.99 -31.45 51.73
CA PRO A 306 24.39 -31.59 51.31
C PRO A 306 24.72 -33.00 50.81
N SER A 307 24.10 -34.05 51.40
CA SER A 307 24.27 -35.43 50.95
C SER A 307 23.69 -35.67 49.57
N GLN A 308 22.57 -35.09 49.23
CA GLN A 308 21.98 -35.16 47.89
C GLN A 308 22.82 -34.46 46.85
N VAL A 309 23.35 -33.27 47.22
CA VAL A 309 24.25 -32.50 46.37
C VAL A 309 25.52 -33.31 46.08
N ALA A 310 26.17 -33.90 47.10
CA ALA A 310 27.36 -34.71 46.96
C ALA A 310 27.14 -36.01 46.19
N ALA A 311 25.93 -36.56 46.19
CA ALA A 311 25.59 -37.77 45.47
C ALA A 311 25.39 -37.59 43.94
N SER A 312 25.23 -36.33 43.51
CA SER A 312 24.97 -36.00 42.09
C SER A 312 26.06 -35.06 41.56
N ALA A 313 26.81 -35.48 40.51
CA ALA A 313 27.82 -34.66 39.89
C ALA A 313 27.27 -33.32 39.37
N VAL A 314 26.06 -33.33 38.75
CA VAL A 314 25.40 -32.16 38.24
C VAL A 314 24.95 -31.21 39.36
N LEU A 315 24.45 -31.72 40.46
CA LEU A 315 24.06 -30.88 41.60
C LEU A 315 25.29 -30.30 42.33
N THR A 316 26.40 -31.06 42.36
CA THR A 316 27.70 -30.56 42.88
C THR A 316 28.18 -29.41 42.01
N GLU A 317 28.21 -29.59 40.71
CA GLU A 317 28.63 -28.54 39.75
C GLU A 317 27.73 -27.30 39.85
N PHE A 318 26.39 -27.48 39.89
CA PHE A 318 25.43 -26.36 40.12
C PHE A 318 25.73 -25.61 41.39
N TRP A 319 25.99 -26.30 42.50
CA TRP A 319 26.32 -25.70 43.79
C TRP A 319 27.63 -24.91 43.75
N GLU A 320 28.68 -25.55 43.17
CA GLU A 320 29.96 -24.89 43.00
C GLU A 320 29.92 -23.65 42.11
N ASP A 321 29.12 -23.69 41.02
CA ASP A 321 28.97 -22.53 40.09
C ASP A 321 28.19 -21.40 40.78
N GLU A 322 27.08 -21.68 41.41
CA GLU A 322 26.20 -20.63 41.97
C GLU A 322 26.80 -19.98 43.22
N PHE A 323 27.49 -20.75 44.07
CA PHE A 323 28.11 -20.21 45.28
C PHE A 323 29.58 -19.87 45.11
N ASN A 324 30.14 -20.08 43.92
CA ASN A 324 31.55 -19.83 43.63
C ASN A 324 32.51 -20.45 44.68
N CYS A 325 32.25 -21.73 45.04
CA CYS A 325 33.04 -22.47 45.99
C CYS A 325 33.27 -23.91 45.47
N LYS A 326 34.20 -24.65 46.06
CA LYS A 326 34.48 -26.05 45.76
C LYS A 326 34.03 -26.98 46.86
N MET A 327 33.30 -28.04 46.52
CA MET A 327 32.86 -29.04 47.47
C MET A 327 34.03 -29.98 47.81
N LYS A 328 34.15 -30.31 49.09
CA LYS A 328 35.21 -31.22 49.62
C LYS A 328 34.94 -32.65 49.08
N LYS A 329 35.77 -33.14 48.14
CA LYS A 329 35.72 -34.54 47.68
C LYS A 329 36.34 -35.46 48.73
N SER A 330 35.61 -36.51 49.12
CA SER A 330 36.00 -37.43 50.17
C SER A 330 37.19 -38.38 49.79
N ASN A 331 37.70 -38.35 48.58
CA ASN A 331 38.77 -39.25 48.12
C ASN A 331 39.86 -38.46 47.39
N PHE A 332 40.67 -37.64 48.11
CA PHE A 332 41.91 -37.09 47.57
C PHE A 332 43.13 -37.79 48.15
N ASN A 333 43.75 -38.67 47.36
CA ASN A 333 45.13 -39.06 47.57
C ASN A 333 46.00 -37.84 47.24
N SER A 334 46.66 -37.35 48.27
CA SER A 334 47.46 -36.13 48.31
C SER A 334 48.73 -36.23 47.47
N THR A 335 48.76 -35.75 46.22
CA THR A 335 50.03 -35.59 45.47
C THR A 335 50.18 -34.26 44.72
N ASN A 336 49.18 -33.35 44.74
CA ASN A 336 49.32 -32.03 44.08
C ASN A 336 48.86 -30.89 44.95
N LEU A 337 49.63 -30.62 46.04
CA LEU A 337 49.27 -29.64 47.06
C LEU A 337 49.61 -28.18 46.75
N ARG A 338 50.09 -27.83 45.56
CA ARG A 338 50.60 -26.47 45.30
C ARG A 338 49.71 -25.55 44.46
N SER A 339 48.69 -26.05 43.80
CA SER A 339 47.77 -25.19 42.99
C SER A 339 46.38 -24.88 43.64
N GLU A 340 46.03 -25.52 44.77
CA GLU A 340 44.71 -25.43 45.36
C GLU A 340 44.58 -24.42 46.50
N ILE A 341 45.66 -23.67 46.85
CA ILE A 341 45.69 -22.78 48.05
C ILE A 341 44.80 -21.51 47.89
N TYR A 342 44.22 -21.26 46.70
CA TYR A 342 43.39 -20.06 46.45
C TYR A 342 41.96 -20.36 46.02
N MET A 343 41.49 -21.62 46.11
CA MET A 343 40.07 -21.91 45.85
C MET A 343 39.23 -21.75 47.16
N ASN A 344 38.16 -20.95 47.07
CA ASN A 344 37.17 -20.85 48.12
C ASN A 344 36.47 -22.20 48.33
N MET A 345 36.67 -22.87 49.46
CA MET A 345 35.95 -24.11 49.78
C MET A 345 34.60 -23.79 50.33
N CYS A 346 33.56 -24.56 49.93
CA CYS A 346 32.24 -24.44 50.51
C CYS A 346 32.30 -24.73 52.03
N ASN A 347 31.81 -23.84 52.84
CA ASN A 347 31.92 -23.87 54.30
C ASN A 347 30.64 -24.36 55.02
N GLY A 348 29.59 -24.68 54.25
CA GLY A 348 28.30 -25.18 54.74
C GLY A 348 27.34 -24.08 55.22
N THR A 349 27.67 -22.81 54.99
CA THR A 349 26.81 -21.64 55.25
C THR A 349 26.00 -21.24 54.03
N GLU A 350 26.26 -21.87 52.89
CA GLU A 350 25.59 -21.63 51.62
C GLU A 350 24.13 -22.08 51.74
N ASP A 351 23.20 -21.11 51.52
CA ASP A 351 21.76 -21.39 51.59
C ASP A 351 21.09 -21.11 50.23
N ILE A 352 20.59 -22.14 49.60
CA ILE A 352 19.88 -22.08 48.32
C ILE A 352 18.61 -21.21 48.42
N LYS A 353 18.04 -20.97 49.60
CA LYS A 353 16.87 -20.12 49.82
C LYS A 353 17.13 -18.67 49.48
N ASN A 354 18.38 -18.25 49.62
CA ASN A 354 18.83 -16.86 49.36
C ASN A 354 19.29 -16.67 47.90
N LEU A 355 19.37 -17.75 47.14
CA LEU A 355 19.79 -17.71 45.75
C LEU A 355 18.66 -17.20 44.86
N GLN A 356 18.94 -16.16 44.07
CA GLN A 356 18.05 -15.63 43.05
C GLN A 356 18.47 -16.18 41.66
N SER A 357 17.98 -17.35 41.30
CA SER A 357 18.28 -18.00 40.01
C SER A 357 17.01 -18.53 39.38
N GLN A 358 17.11 -18.90 38.06
CA GLN A 358 15.99 -19.58 37.43
C GLN A 358 15.66 -20.93 38.04
N TYR A 359 16.55 -21.53 38.79
CA TYR A 359 16.29 -22.75 39.57
C TYR A 359 15.30 -22.51 40.71
N THR A 360 15.50 -21.45 41.46
CA THR A 360 14.71 -21.14 42.67
C THR A 360 13.44 -20.34 42.37
N ASP A 361 13.37 -19.69 41.19
CA ASP A 361 12.20 -18.90 40.79
C ASP A 361 11.05 -19.81 40.33
N THR A 362 10.03 -19.92 41.19
CA THR A 362 8.80 -20.69 40.90
C THR A 362 7.60 -19.80 40.56
N SER A 363 7.82 -18.50 40.28
CA SER A 363 6.77 -17.53 39.97
C SER A 363 6.12 -17.77 38.60
N GLN A 364 6.87 -18.38 37.67
CA GLN A 364 6.43 -18.60 36.30
C GLN A 364 6.76 -20.00 35.82
N LEU A 365 6.08 -21.01 36.39
CA LEU A 365 6.28 -22.42 36.03
C LEU A 365 5.56 -22.79 34.73
N ARG A 366 5.96 -22.24 33.58
CA ARG A 366 5.35 -22.53 32.28
C ARG A 366 5.75 -23.92 31.79
N ILE A 367 7.00 -24.06 31.40
CA ILE A 367 7.53 -25.32 30.85
C ILE A 367 7.76 -26.36 31.92
N THR A 368 8.10 -25.97 33.15
CA THR A 368 8.21 -26.90 34.29
C THR A 368 6.90 -27.68 34.50
N ASN A 369 5.76 -27.02 34.32
CA ASN A 369 4.46 -27.69 34.37
C ASN A 369 4.25 -28.69 33.22
N MET A 370 4.85 -28.44 32.04
CA MET A 370 4.80 -29.38 30.91
C MET A 370 5.58 -30.66 31.21
N VAL A 371 6.73 -30.55 31.90
CA VAL A 371 7.49 -31.73 32.38
C VAL A 371 6.64 -32.54 33.40
N TYR A 372 6.06 -31.84 34.35
CA TYR A 372 5.19 -32.42 35.37
C TYR A 372 4.02 -33.19 34.72
N LYS A 373 3.34 -32.58 33.77
CA LYS A 373 2.26 -33.23 32.98
C LYS A 373 2.76 -34.41 32.15
N ALA A 374 3.96 -34.36 31.58
CA ALA A 374 4.52 -35.45 30.80
C ALA A 374 4.73 -36.72 31.65
N VAL A 375 5.25 -36.51 32.87
CA VAL A 375 5.43 -37.64 33.83
C VAL A 375 4.09 -38.25 34.23
N TYR A 376 3.10 -37.41 34.55
CA TYR A 376 1.77 -37.87 34.91
C TYR A 376 1.07 -38.59 33.73
N ALA A 377 1.26 -38.10 32.50
CA ALA A 377 0.71 -38.78 31.30
C ALA A 377 1.28 -40.20 31.13
N ILE A 378 2.59 -40.35 31.34
CA ILE A 378 3.22 -41.67 31.32
C ILE A 378 2.69 -42.56 32.45
N ALA A 379 2.56 -42.02 33.67
CA ALA A 379 2.04 -42.74 34.82
C ALA A 379 0.60 -43.24 34.61
N HIS A 380 -0.27 -42.37 34.04
CA HIS A 380 -1.63 -42.75 33.66
C HIS A 380 -1.65 -43.82 32.55
N ALA A 381 -0.76 -43.72 31.58
CA ALA A 381 -0.63 -44.76 30.53
C ALA A 381 -0.20 -46.12 31.11
N ILE A 382 0.76 -46.11 32.05
CA ILE A 382 1.20 -47.33 32.76
C ILE A 382 0.03 -47.85 33.62
N HIS A 383 -0.65 -47.00 34.36
CA HIS A 383 -1.81 -47.32 35.17
C HIS A 383 -2.88 -48.00 34.31
N ASN A 384 -3.25 -47.44 33.19
CA ASN A 384 -4.21 -48.02 32.27
C ASN A 384 -3.77 -49.36 31.67
N ALA A 385 -2.46 -49.63 31.61
CA ALA A 385 -1.92 -50.89 31.11
C ALA A 385 -1.91 -52.01 32.17
N VAL A 386 -1.70 -51.66 33.46
CA VAL A 386 -1.47 -52.67 34.53
C VAL A 386 -2.60 -52.78 35.55
N CYS A 387 -3.48 -51.77 35.63
CA CYS A 387 -4.58 -51.74 36.59
C CYS A 387 -5.91 -52.05 35.89
N HIS A 388 -6.66 -53.01 36.40
CA HIS A 388 -7.95 -53.37 35.87
C HIS A 388 -9.06 -53.05 36.89
N GLY A 389 -10.06 -52.25 36.48
CA GLY A 389 -11.24 -51.90 37.26
C GLY A 389 -11.60 -50.42 37.19
N LYS A 390 -12.90 -50.13 37.18
CA LYS A 390 -13.41 -48.73 37.05
C LYS A 390 -13.65 -48.00 38.36
N ASN A 391 -13.38 -48.65 39.54
CA ASN A 391 -13.70 -48.15 40.87
C ASN A 391 -12.46 -48.07 41.78
N VAL A 392 -12.58 -47.33 42.89
CA VAL A 392 -11.60 -47.07 43.94
C VAL A 392 -10.86 -48.30 44.52
N THR A 393 -11.27 -49.49 44.13
CA THR A 393 -10.62 -50.76 44.49
C THR A 393 -9.87 -51.41 43.32
N ALA A 394 -9.34 -50.63 42.40
CA ALA A 394 -8.57 -51.15 41.27
C ALA A 394 -7.36 -51.92 41.82
N GLN A 395 -7.35 -53.25 41.69
CA GLN A 395 -6.17 -54.06 41.98
C GLN A 395 -5.20 -53.95 40.81
N CYS A 396 -4.08 -53.30 41.04
CA CYS A 396 -2.98 -53.27 40.08
C CYS A 396 -2.16 -54.54 40.19
N ARG A 397 -2.03 -55.31 39.09
CA ARG A 397 -1.16 -56.48 39.05
C ARG A 397 0.18 -56.04 38.48
N LYS A 398 1.24 -56.24 39.26
CA LYS A 398 2.61 -56.12 38.76
C LYS A 398 2.78 -57.14 37.62
N LEU A 399 2.74 -56.71 36.39
CA LEU A 399 3.01 -57.53 35.22
C LEU A 399 4.52 -57.86 35.21
N THR A 400 4.88 -59.13 35.28
CA THR A 400 6.28 -59.58 35.18
C THR A 400 6.93 -59.20 33.86
N LYS A 401 6.14 -58.74 32.88
CA LYS A 401 6.61 -58.34 31.55
C LYS A 401 5.66 -57.30 30.95
N LEU A 402 5.74 -56.04 31.35
CA LEU A 402 5.10 -54.94 30.65
C LEU A 402 5.97 -54.53 29.46
N GLU A 403 5.41 -54.47 28.26
CA GLU A 403 6.10 -54.03 27.07
C GLU A 403 5.82 -52.54 26.79
N SER A 404 6.84 -51.81 26.35
CA SER A 404 6.74 -50.39 25.95
C SER A 404 5.63 -50.13 24.91
N LYS A 405 5.36 -51.15 24.04
CA LYS A 405 4.28 -51.07 23.06
C LYS A 405 2.89 -50.99 23.72
N GLN A 406 2.69 -51.62 24.87
CA GLN A 406 1.42 -51.55 25.62
C GLN A 406 1.25 -50.16 26.22
N VAL A 407 2.32 -49.57 26.76
CA VAL A 407 2.34 -48.19 27.26
C VAL A 407 2.05 -47.22 26.13
N LEU A 408 2.68 -47.41 24.95
CA LEU A 408 2.44 -46.58 23.76
C LEU A 408 0.97 -46.61 23.32
N THR A 409 0.34 -47.77 23.38
CA THR A 409 -1.09 -47.94 23.04
C THR A 409 -1.99 -47.21 24.01
N GLN A 410 -1.65 -47.22 25.29
CA GLN A 410 -2.42 -46.48 26.32
C GLN A 410 -2.15 -44.97 26.26
N MET A 411 -0.93 -44.55 25.90
CA MET A 411 -0.62 -43.09 25.71
C MET A 411 -1.56 -42.41 24.74
N LYS A 412 -1.98 -43.08 23.67
CA LYS A 412 -2.95 -42.54 22.70
C LYS A 412 -4.35 -42.31 23.27
N LYS A 413 -4.67 -42.91 24.44
CA LYS A 413 -5.97 -42.85 25.10
C LYS A 413 -5.96 -42.03 26.39
N VAL A 414 -4.81 -41.44 26.73
CA VAL A 414 -4.66 -40.65 27.96
C VAL A 414 -5.56 -39.44 27.91
N ASN A 415 -6.39 -39.31 28.95
CA ASN A 415 -7.23 -38.14 29.21
C ASN A 415 -7.43 -38.03 30.73
N PHE A 416 -6.87 -37.00 31.34
CA PHE A 416 -6.98 -36.72 32.76
C PHE A 416 -6.89 -35.21 33.03
N SER A 417 -7.38 -34.80 34.19
CA SER A 417 -7.24 -33.41 34.65
C SER A 417 -6.21 -33.30 35.76
N GLN A 418 -5.23 -32.43 35.64
CA GLN A 418 -4.18 -32.19 36.60
C GLN A 418 -3.99 -30.69 36.87
N ASN A 419 -4.04 -30.26 38.11
CA ASN A 419 -3.89 -28.87 38.51
C ASN A 419 -4.82 -27.90 37.75
N ARG A 420 -6.08 -28.29 37.50
CA ARG A 420 -7.10 -27.58 36.73
C ARG A 420 -6.86 -27.50 35.23
N TYR A 421 -5.98 -28.31 34.70
CA TYR A 421 -5.73 -28.40 33.26
C TYR A 421 -6.01 -29.82 32.76
N ASP A 422 -6.73 -29.92 31.66
CA ASP A 422 -6.96 -31.18 31.01
C ASP A 422 -5.76 -31.56 30.16
N VAL A 423 -5.33 -32.81 30.29
CA VAL A 423 -4.22 -33.42 29.53
C VAL A 423 -4.78 -34.52 28.66
N SER A 424 -4.80 -34.24 27.37
CA SER A 424 -5.18 -35.23 26.34
C SER A 424 -4.36 -34.98 25.09
N PHE A 425 -4.25 -36.03 24.26
CA PHE A 425 -3.53 -35.94 23.00
C PHE A 425 -4.48 -36.21 21.83
N ASN A 426 -4.36 -35.39 20.80
CA ASN A 426 -5.06 -35.61 19.54
C ASN A 426 -4.43 -36.75 18.73
N ALA A 427 -4.94 -37.05 17.53
CA ALA A 427 -4.40 -38.08 16.64
C ALA A 427 -2.93 -37.90 16.31
N ASN A 428 -2.44 -36.67 16.33
CA ASN A 428 -1.05 -36.28 16.06
C ASN A 428 -0.17 -36.28 17.33
N GLY A 429 -0.71 -36.66 18.51
CA GLY A 429 0.02 -36.60 19.77
C GLY A 429 0.26 -35.20 20.33
N ASP A 430 -0.50 -34.21 19.85
CA ASP A 430 -0.43 -32.82 20.28
C ASP A 430 -1.55 -32.53 21.31
N PRO A 431 -1.32 -31.63 22.28
CA PRO A 431 -2.34 -31.11 23.18
C PRO A 431 -3.17 -29.98 22.52
N VAL A 432 -4.20 -29.54 23.20
CA VAL A 432 -4.96 -28.33 22.84
C VAL A 432 -4.05 -27.10 22.91
N ALA A 433 -4.14 -26.24 21.88
CA ALA A 433 -3.28 -25.05 21.77
C ALA A 433 -3.93 -23.83 22.46
N ILE A 434 -3.46 -23.54 23.66
CA ILE A 434 -3.84 -22.33 24.42
C ILE A 434 -2.55 -21.61 24.82
N TYR A 435 -2.47 -20.30 24.50
CA TYR A 435 -1.31 -19.46 24.79
C TYR A 435 -1.71 -18.19 25.54
N GLU A 436 -0.87 -17.75 26.47
CA GLU A 436 -0.92 -16.39 26.99
C GLU A 436 -0.19 -15.43 26.06
N LEU A 437 -0.79 -14.28 25.80
CA LEU A 437 -0.09 -13.16 25.16
C LEU A 437 0.70 -12.41 26.24
N VAL A 438 2.00 -12.36 26.09
CA VAL A 438 2.91 -11.71 27.04
C VAL A 438 3.52 -10.45 26.44
N ASN A 439 3.74 -9.45 27.28
CA ASN A 439 4.33 -8.17 26.91
C ASN A 439 5.42 -7.77 27.92
N TRP A 440 6.56 -7.31 27.41
CA TRP A 440 7.67 -6.84 28.23
C TRP A 440 7.44 -5.38 28.62
N ARG A 441 7.13 -5.15 29.90
CA ARG A 441 6.85 -3.83 30.43
C ARG A 441 7.99 -3.34 31.30
N LYS A 442 8.39 -2.09 31.10
CA LYS A 442 9.32 -1.43 32.00
C LYS A 442 8.55 -0.96 33.21
N SER A 443 8.94 -1.44 34.41
CA SER A 443 8.41 -1.00 35.70
C SER A 443 8.85 0.44 36.04
N GLU A 444 8.21 1.10 36.97
CA GLU A 444 8.62 2.41 37.50
C GLU A 444 10.04 2.37 38.06
N THR A 445 10.48 1.23 38.54
CA THR A 445 11.87 0.99 39.03
C THR A 445 12.90 0.81 37.89
N GLY A 446 12.47 0.85 36.61
CA GLY A 446 13.34 0.65 35.48
C GLY A 446 13.59 -0.80 35.10
N ILE A 447 13.09 -1.77 35.84
CA ILE A 447 13.22 -3.21 35.60
C ILE A 447 12.16 -3.61 34.56
N THR A 448 12.55 -4.44 33.58
CA THR A 448 11.61 -4.98 32.58
C THR A 448 10.98 -6.27 33.10
N GLU A 449 9.66 -6.30 33.17
CA GLU A 449 8.86 -7.44 33.64
C GLU A 449 8.03 -8.04 32.52
N ILE A 450 7.79 -9.36 32.59
CA ILE A 450 6.95 -10.09 31.62
C ILE A 450 5.53 -10.14 32.18
N VAL A 451 4.61 -9.43 31.52
CA VAL A 451 3.21 -9.30 31.95
C VAL A 451 2.29 -9.98 30.95
N THR A 452 1.36 -10.81 31.45
CA THR A 452 0.29 -11.38 30.62
C THR A 452 -0.75 -10.30 30.31
N VAL A 453 -0.99 -10.05 29.00
CA VAL A 453 -1.89 -9.02 28.49
C VAL A 453 -3.12 -9.58 27.78
N GLY A 454 -3.13 -10.86 27.47
CA GLY A 454 -4.23 -11.51 26.78
C GLY A 454 -4.08 -13.02 26.73
N LEU A 455 -5.03 -13.63 26.02
CA LEU A 455 -5.11 -15.08 25.78
C LEU A 455 -5.36 -15.34 24.30
N TYR A 456 -4.76 -16.40 23.79
CA TYR A 456 -5.08 -16.97 22.48
C TYR A 456 -5.52 -18.42 22.68
N ASP A 457 -6.70 -18.77 22.18
CA ASP A 457 -7.28 -20.11 22.26
C ASP A 457 -7.65 -20.59 20.85
N ALA A 458 -6.88 -21.54 20.32
CA ALA A 458 -7.08 -22.06 18.98
C ALA A 458 -8.36 -22.91 18.81
N SER A 459 -9.06 -23.24 19.92
CA SER A 459 -10.32 -23.97 19.89
C SER A 459 -11.53 -23.08 19.61
N GLN A 460 -11.37 -21.77 19.73
CA GLN A 460 -12.44 -20.78 19.52
C GLN A 460 -12.72 -20.57 18.02
N PRO A 461 -13.93 -20.14 17.66
CA PRO A 461 -14.27 -19.76 16.28
C PRO A 461 -13.36 -18.67 15.72
N ALA A 462 -13.19 -18.67 14.40
CA ALA A 462 -12.38 -17.68 13.70
C ALA A 462 -12.82 -16.24 14.05
N GLY A 463 -11.86 -15.42 14.48
CA GLY A 463 -12.07 -14.03 14.92
C GLY A 463 -12.35 -13.85 16.41
N GLN A 464 -12.52 -14.93 17.18
CA GLN A 464 -12.70 -14.89 18.63
C GLN A 464 -11.53 -15.52 19.40
N GLU A 465 -10.49 -15.96 18.69
CA GLU A 465 -9.35 -16.65 19.27
C GLU A 465 -8.51 -15.75 20.18
N PHE A 466 -8.52 -14.41 19.90
CA PHE A 466 -7.77 -13.43 20.68
C PHE A 466 -8.63 -12.72 21.72
N GLN A 467 -8.18 -12.70 22.97
CA GLN A 467 -8.76 -11.93 24.06
C GLN A 467 -7.65 -11.07 24.65
N ILE A 468 -7.62 -9.78 24.34
CA ILE A 468 -6.66 -8.82 24.92
C ILE A 468 -7.37 -8.10 26.07
N ASN A 469 -6.92 -8.35 27.29
CA ASN A 469 -7.57 -7.89 28.52
C ASN A 469 -6.86 -6.69 29.17
N ARG A 470 -5.65 -6.36 28.71
CA ARG A 470 -4.83 -5.26 29.25
C ARG A 470 -4.19 -4.47 28.13
N SER A 471 -3.91 -3.19 28.38
CA SER A 471 -3.15 -2.34 27.45
C SER A 471 -1.78 -2.96 27.17
N ILE A 472 -1.28 -2.79 25.94
CA ILE A 472 0.04 -3.24 25.55
C ILE A 472 0.99 -2.04 25.58
N ASN A 473 2.17 -2.23 26.14
CA ASN A 473 3.25 -1.26 26.05
C ASN A 473 4.14 -1.66 24.85
N TRP A 474 4.32 -0.73 23.94
CA TRP A 474 5.13 -0.93 22.75
C TRP A 474 6.58 -0.52 22.95
N MET A 475 7.39 -0.58 21.93
CA MET A 475 8.79 -0.15 21.97
C MET A 475 8.93 1.22 22.66
N GLU A 476 9.99 1.39 23.45
CA GLU A 476 10.26 2.60 24.26
C GLU A 476 9.16 2.99 25.26
N GLY A 477 8.28 2.04 25.62
CA GLY A 477 7.17 2.30 26.55
C GLY A 477 6.01 3.08 25.95
N SER A 478 5.97 3.25 24.64
CA SER A 478 4.87 3.91 23.93
C SER A 478 3.54 3.17 24.13
N THR A 479 2.46 3.92 24.23
CA THR A 479 1.09 3.38 24.19
C THR A 479 0.52 3.35 22.77
N LYS A 480 1.18 4.01 21.80
CA LYS A 480 0.78 4.00 20.39
C LYS A 480 1.40 2.82 19.68
N VAL A 481 0.57 2.12 18.91
CA VAL A 481 1.04 1.02 18.04
C VAL A 481 2.06 1.56 17.04
N PRO A 482 3.26 0.98 16.95
CA PRO A 482 4.23 1.38 15.94
C PRO A 482 3.73 1.08 14.52
N VAL A 483 4.07 1.94 13.57
CA VAL A 483 3.72 1.73 12.16
C VAL A 483 4.87 1.01 11.47
N SER A 484 4.57 -0.14 10.84
CA SER A 484 5.55 -0.91 10.06
C SER A 484 4.96 -1.23 8.70
N VAL A 485 5.26 -0.36 7.74
CA VAL A 485 4.80 -0.44 6.35
C VAL A 485 5.98 -0.15 5.42
N CYS A 486 6.01 -0.79 4.25
CA CYS A 486 7.04 -0.49 3.24
C CYS A 486 6.78 0.86 2.58
N SER A 487 5.53 1.13 2.25
CA SER A 487 5.08 2.39 1.65
C SER A 487 3.92 2.95 2.47
N ALA A 488 3.88 4.28 2.59
CA ALA A 488 2.75 4.95 3.21
C ALA A 488 1.48 4.77 2.36
N SER A 489 0.33 4.82 3.01
CA SER A 489 -0.98 4.76 2.35
C SER A 489 -1.11 5.86 1.30
N CYS A 490 -1.60 5.51 0.11
CA CYS A 490 -1.80 6.44 -0.99
C CYS A 490 -3.05 7.30 -0.75
N PRO A 491 -2.91 8.63 -0.70
CA PRO A 491 -4.05 9.51 -0.51
C PRO A 491 -4.97 9.52 -1.74
N PRO A 492 -6.23 9.93 -1.59
CA PRO A 492 -7.13 10.16 -2.71
C PRO A 492 -6.48 11.06 -3.78
N GLY A 493 -6.78 10.82 -5.03
CA GLY A 493 -6.14 11.49 -6.18
C GLY A 493 -4.89 10.81 -6.69
N THR A 494 -4.45 9.72 -6.05
CA THR A 494 -3.28 8.92 -6.45
C THR A 494 -3.65 7.45 -6.59
N ARG A 495 -2.87 6.70 -7.35
CA ARG A 495 -2.97 5.24 -7.48
C ARG A 495 -1.68 4.56 -7.08
N LYS A 496 -1.80 3.33 -6.61
CA LYS A 496 -0.65 2.48 -6.28
C LYS A 496 0.01 1.94 -7.54
N VAL A 497 1.32 2.06 -7.60
CA VAL A 497 2.13 1.41 -8.63
C VAL A 497 3.23 0.61 -7.95
N LEU A 498 3.26 -0.70 -8.20
CA LEU A 498 4.23 -1.61 -7.59
C LEU A 498 5.66 -1.23 -7.99
N GLN A 499 6.57 -1.21 -7.03
CA GLN A 499 7.99 -0.99 -7.27
C GLN A 499 8.62 -2.24 -7.88
N LYS A 500 9.31 -2.09 -9.02
CA LYS A 500 10.02 -3.20 -9.69
C LYS A 500 11.04 -3.86 -8.76
N GLY A 501 10.98 -5.18 -8.62
CA GLY A 501 11.94 -5.95 -7.82
C GLY A 501 11.73 -5.91 -6.30
N LYS A 502 10.64 -5.31 -5.83
CA LYS A 502 10.26 -5.30 -4.42
C LYS A 502 8.95 -6.06 -4.17
N PRO A 503 8.69 -6.50 -2.93
CA PRO A 503 7.43 -7.15 -2.56
C PRO A 503 6.20 -6.27 -2.84
N ILE A 504 5.03 -6.91 -2.96
CA ILE A 504 3.75 -6.25 -3.26
C ILE A 504 3.35 -5.15 -2.26
N CYS A 505 3.88 -5.18 -1.04
CA CYS A 505 3.65 -4.14 -0.03
C CYS A 505 4.42 -2.85 -0.28
N CYS A 506 5.35 -2.85 -1.25
CA CYS A 506 6.16 -1.69 -1.62
C CYS A 506 5.65 -1.13 -2.94
N TYR A 507 5.10 0.06 -2.87
CA TYR A 507 4.49 0.75 -4.01
C TYR A 507 4.76 2.25 -3.93
N ASP A 508 4.67 2.90 -5.07
CA ASP A 508 4.69 4.34 -5.19
C ASP A 508 3.27 4.88 -5.40
N CYS A 509 3.00 6.05 -4.84
CA CYS A 509 1.75 6.75 -5.04
C CYS A 509 1.91 7.71 -6.21
N ILE A 510 1.36 7.35 -7.37
CA ILE A 510 1.43 8.18 -8.58
C ILE A 510 0.10 8.90 -8.76
N PRO A 511 0.13 10.25 -8.99
CA PRO A 511 -1.09 11.00 -9.26
C PRO A 511 -1.87 10.39 -10.43
N CYS A 512 -3.19 10.40 -10.35
CA CYS A 512 -4.05 9.95 -11.44
C CYS A 512 -3.73 10.68 -12.75
N PRO A 513 -3.81 10.02 -13.92
CA PRO A 513 -3.62 10.68 -15.20
C PRO A 513 -4.67 11.76 -15.46
N GLU A 514 -4.46 12.54 -16.50
CA GLU A 514 -5.41 13.59 -16.90
C GLU A 514 -6.78 12.99 -17.27
N GLY A 515 -7.82 13.58 -16.73
CA GLY A 515 -9.19 13.11 -16.98
C GLY A 515 -9.68 12.02 -16.03
N GLU A 516 -8.85 11.55 -15.12
CA GLU A 516 -9.19 10.49 -14.16
C GLU A 516 -9.07 10.96 -12.71
N ILE A 517 -9.86 10.34 -11.85
CA ILE A 517 -9.87 10.62 -10.40
C ILE A 517 -9.74 9.32 -9.61
N ASN A 518 -9.36 9.50 -8.35
CA ASN A 518 -9.49 8.46 -7.36
C ASN A 518 -9.96 9.08 -6.03
N ASN A 519 -11.11 8.64 -5.54
CA ASN A 519 -11.68 9.09 -4.26
C ASN A 519 -11.44 8.11 -3.11
N ILE A 520 -10.79 6.98 -3.37
CA ILE A 520 -10.54 5.91 -2.40
C ILE A 520 -9.05 5.91 -2.06
N THR A 521 -8.74 5.82 -0.78
CA THR A 521 -7.36 5.59 -0.33
C THR A 521 -6.88 4.21 -0.79
N ASP A 522 -5.61 4.13 -1.21
CA ASP A 522 -4.95 2.86 -1.56
C ASP A 522 -5.50 2.12 -2.80
N SER A 523 -6.17 2.80 -3.69
CA SER A 523 -6.64 2.20 -4.94
C SER A 523 -5.50 1.91 -5.93
N ALA A 524 -5.62 0.82 -6.67
CA ALA A 524 -4.70 0.47 -7.75
C ALA A 524 -5.00 1.23 -9.05
N ASP A 525 -6.24 1.65 -9.25
CA ASP A 525 -6.73 2.25 -10.48
C ASP A 525 -7.37 3.60 -10.24
N CYS A 526 -7.36 4.44 -11.29
CA CYS A 526 -8.10 5.68 -11.34
C CYS A 526 -9.32 5.51 -12.25
N LEU A 527 -10.39 6.23 -11.93
CA LEU A 527 -11.65 6.19 -12.67
C LEU A 527 -11.77 7.41 -13.59
N PRO A 528 -12.09 7.24 -14.88
CA PRO A 528 -12.27 8.36 -15.78
C PRO A 528 -13.49 9.19 -15.40
N CYS A 529 -13.36 10.52 -15.44
CA CYS A 529 -14.48 11.41 -15.30
C CYS A 529 -15.43 11.31 -16.52
N HIS A 530 -16.73 11.52 -16.29
CA HIS A 530 -17.70 11.65 -17.37
C HIS A 530 -17.32 12.78 -18.33
N LYS A 531 -17.70 12.72 -19.59
CA LYS A 531 -17.28 13.62 -20.67
C LYS A 531 -17.46 15.13 -20.36
N GLU A 532 -18.46 15.49 -19.56
CA GLU A 532 -18.74 16.87 -19.16
C GLU A 532 -18.02 17.31 -17.87
N PHE A 533 -17.28 16.41 -17.23
CA PHE A 533 -16.57 16.64 -15.99
C PHE A 533 -15.06 16.55 -16.18
N TRP A 534 -14.32 17.20 -15.29
CA TRP A 534 -12.87 17.19 -15.26
C TRP A 534 -12.38 17.01 -13.82
N PRO A 535 -11.25 16.35 -13.60
CA PRO A 535 -10.68 16.24 -12.27
C PRO A 535 -10.40 17.62 -11.64
N ASN A 536 -10.68 17.73 -10.36
CA ASN A 536 -10.22 18.90 -9.60
C ASN A 536 -8.67 18.88 -9.48
N ARG A 537 -8.08 19.90 -8.86
CA ARG A 537 -6.62 20.00 -8.71
C ARG A 537 -6.02 18.84 -7.90
N LYS A 538 -6.79 18.26 -6.97
CA LYS A 538 -6.38 17.12 -6.15
C LYS A 538 -6.62 15.77 -6.83
N ARG A 539 -7.38 15.73 -7.91
CA ARG A 539 -7.79 14.53 -8.64
C ARG A 539 -8.56 13.52 -7.80
N ASP A 540 -9.27 14.01 -6.78
CA ASP A 540 -10.11 13.19 -5.90
C ASP A 540 -11.61 13.24 -6.27
N THR A 541 -12.03 14.27 -7.01
CA THR A 541 -13.41 14.46 -7.44
C THR A 541 -13.49 15.01 -8.86
N CYS A 542 -14.56 14.65 -9.57
CA CYS A 542 -14.88 15.23 -10.87
C CYS A 542 -15.74 16.48 -10.68
N ILE A 543 -15.25 17.61 -11.17
CA ILE A 543 -15.99 18.88 -11.21
C ILE A 543 -16.52 19.13 -12.62
N PRO A 544 -17.66 19.83 -12.79
CA PRO A 544 -18.16 20.15 -14.12
C PRO A 544 -17.16 21.05 -14.85
N LYS A 545 -16.92 20.75 -16.14
CA LYS A 545 -16.03 21.54 -16.97
C LYS A 545 -16.57 22.95 -17.13
N PRO A 546 -15.73 23.99 -17.06
CA PRO A 546 -16.15 25.35 -17.35
C PRO A 546 -16.61 25.47 -18.80
N VAL A 547 -17.75 26.13 -19.00
CA VAL A 547 -18.30 26.40 -20.31
C VAL A 547 -17.72 27.74 -20.81
N GLU A 548 -17.05 27.72 -21.95
CA GLU A 548 -16.42 28.88 -22.55
C GLU A 548 -17.14 29.30 -23.83
N PHE A 549 -17.46 30.56 -23.92
CA PHE A 549 -18.01 31.23 -25.09
C PHE A 549 -17.56 32.71 -25.07
N LEU A 550 -17.70 33.45 -26.18
CA LEU A 550 -17.35 34.87 -26.23
C LEU A 550 -18.44 35.68 -25.48
N SER A 551 -18.14 36.11 -24.27
CA SER A 551 -19.03 36.89 -23.42
C SER A 551 -18.85 38.40 -23.57
N PHE A 552 -19.91 39.15 -23.30
CA PHE A 552 -19.80 40.62 -23.11
C PHE A 552 -18.94 41.03 -21.91
N GLN A 553 -18.60 40.12 -21.02
CA GLN A 553 -17.70 40.38 -19.87
C GLN A 553 -16.23 40.09 -20.20
N ASP A 554 -15.95 39.37 -21.26
CA ASP A 554 -14.59 39.15 -21.74
C ASP A 554 -14.00 40.43 -22.34
N LEU A 555 -12.72 40.68 -22.07
CA LEU A 555 -12.01 41.84 -22.61
C LEU A 555 -12.17 41.95 -24.15
N LEU A 556 -12.02 40.84 -24.85
CA LEU A 556 -12.22 40.81 -26.31
C LEU A 556 -13.68 41.13 -26.71
N GLY A 557 -14.63 40.60 -25.96
CA GLY A 557 -16.05 40.86 -26.17
C GLY A 557 -16.40 42.34 -25.97
N ILE A 558 -15.86 42.98 -24.91
CA ILE A 558 -16.04 44.40 -24.66
C ILE A 558 -15.46 45.25 -25.79
N ILE A 559 -14.23 44.96 -26.23
CA ILE A 559 -13.56 45.71 -27.30
C ILE A 559 -14.36 45.60 -28.61
N LEU A 560 -14.79 44.41 -28.98
CA LEU A 560 -15.54 44.20 -30.23
C LEU A 560 -16.94 44.83 -30.14
N ALA A 561 -17.60 44.77 -29.01
CA ALA A 561 -18.88 45.43 -28.81
C ALA A 561 -18.76 46.96 -28.87
N THR A 562 -17.74 47.54 -28.24
CA THR A 562 -17.51 48.98 -28.30
C THR A 562 -17.20 49.47 -29.71
N LEU A 563 -16.39 48.69 -30.47
CA LEU A 563 -16.11 48.99 -31.88
C LEU A 563 -17.37 48.91 -32.76
N SER A 564 -18.23 47.91 -32.48
CA SER A 564 -19.50 47.78 -33.20
C SER A 564 -20.43 48.95 -32.96
N VAL A 565 -20.60 49.35 -31.72
CA VAL A 565 -21.45 50.49 -31.34
C VAL A 565 -20.86 51.80 -31.89
N LEU A 566 -19.55 52.00 -31.76
CA LEU A 566 -18.85 53.16 -32.34
C LEU A 566 -19.05 53.22 -33.86
N GLY A 567 -18.90 52.11 -34.55
CA GLY A 567 -19.14 52.02 -36.01
C GLY A 567 -20.57 52.36 -36.37
N ALA A 568 -21.57 51.84 -35.66
CA ALA A 568 -22.96 52.17 -35.87
C ALA A 568 -23.26 53.64 -35.60
N CYS A 569 -22.75 54.22 -34.54
CA CYS A 569 -22.89 55.68 -34.23
C CYS A 569 -22.27 56.55 -35.33
N LEU A 570 -21.06 56.17 -35.81
CA LEU A 570 -20.39 56.91 -36.90
C LEU A 570 -21.21 56.84 -38.20
N ALA A 571 -21.78 55.66 -38.53
CA ALA A 571 -22.63 55.48 -39.70
C ALA A 571 -23.90 56.33 -39.59
N ILE A 572 -24.55 56.35 -38.43
CA ILE A 572 -25.75 57.16 -38.16
C ILE A 572 -25.40 58.69 -38.23
N MET A 573 -24.32 59.10 -37.61
CA MET A 573 -23.85 60.51 -37.68
C MET A 573 -23.54 60.93 -39.11
N THR A 574 -22.87 60.07 -39.89
CA THR A 574 -22.63 60.31 -41.31
C THR A 574 -23.95 60.44 -42.09
N GLY A 575 -24.92 59.59 -41.78
CA GLY A 575 -26.28 59.68 -42.31
C GLY A 575 -26.96 61.01 -41.98
N ALA A 576 -26.87 61.49 -40.73
CA ALA A 576 -27.41 62.75 -40.28
C ALA A 576 -26.75 63.93 -40.99
N VAL A 577 -25.40 63.90 -41.18
CA VAL A 577 -24.69 64.92 -41.93
C VAL A 577 -25.15 64.93 -43.39
N PHE A 578 -25.33 63.82 -44.04
CA PHE A 578 -25.82 63.73 -45.41
C PHE A 578 -27.27 64.13 -45.50
N PHE A 579 -28.11 63.85 -44.52
CA PHE A 579 -29.50 64.29 -44.48
C PHE A 579 -29.62 65.83 -44.31
N HIS A 580 -28.83 66.40 -43.42
CA HIS A 580 -28.77 67.88 -43.19
C HIS A 580 -28.32 68.58 -44.45
N HIS A 581 -27.33 68.09 -45.15
CA HIS A 581 -26.77 68.71 -46.36
C HIS A 581 -27.32 68.05 -47.67
N ARG A 582 -28.53 67.50 -47.67
CA ARG A 582 -29.15 66.80 -48.83
C ARG A 582 -29.27 67.60 -50.09
N THR A 583 -29.26 68.95 -49.98
CA THR A 583 -29.36 69.88 -51.10
C THR A 583 -27.99 70.23 -51.67
N SER A 584 -26.92 69.85 -51.02
CA SER A 584 -25.54 70.14 -51.45
C SER A 584 -25.15 69.44 -52.76
N PRO A 585 -24.31 70.04 -53.62
CA PRO A 585 -23.91 69.48 -54.88
C PRO A 585 -23.22 68.09 -54.75
N ILE A 586 -22.43 67.86 -53.70
CA ILE A 586 -21.70 66.67 -53.47
C ILE A 586 -22.66 65.46 -53.15
N VAL A 587 -23.68 65.72 -52.30
CA VAL A 587 -24.63 64.70 -51.94
C VAL A 587 -25.54 64.32 -53.09
N ARG A 588 -26.00 65.28 -53.87
CA ARG A 588 -26.78 65.06 -55.10
C ARG A 588 -26.01 64.32 -56.17
N ALA A 589 -24.75 64.65 -56.36
CA ALA A 589 -23.88 63.96 -57.37
C ALA A 589 -23.60 62.50 -57.00
N ASN A 590 -23.67 62.19 -55.74
CA ASN A 590 -23.38 60.81 -55.22
C ASN A 590 -24.59 59.89 -55.17
N ASN A 591 -25.68 60.14 -55.85
CA ASN A 591 -26.90 59.38 -55.76
C ASN A 591 -27.34 59.18 -54.26
N SER A 592 -28.03 60.17 -53.74
CA SER A 592 -28.41 60.28 -52.32
C SER A 592 -29.17 59.08 -51.82
N GLU A 593 -30.07 58.51 -52.61
CA GLU A 593 -30.89 57.34 -52.21
C GLU A 593 -30.04 56.10 -51.96
N LEU A 594 -29.17 55.70 -52.87
CA LEU A 594 -28.26 54.57 -52.70
C LEU A 594 -27.23 54.85 -51.54
N SER A 595 -26.88 56.14 -51.33
CA SER A 595 -26.00 56.47 -50.21
C SER A 595 -26.64 56.26 -48.86
N PHE A 596 -27.90 56.69 -48.71
CA PHE A 596 -28.68 56.49 -47.51
C PHE A 596 -28.93 55.00 -47.25
N LEU A 597 -29.28 54.23 -48.31
CA LEU A 597 -29.50 52.81 -48.17
C LEU A 597 -28.20 52.04 -47.80
N LEU A 598 -27.04 52.50 -48.34
CA LEU A 598 -25.74 51.94 -47.96
C LEU A 598 -25.38 52.30 -46.50
N LEU A 599 -25.69 53.49 -45.99
CA LEU A 599 -25.44 53.89 -44.60
C LEU A 599 -26.35 53.08 -43.65
N ILE A 600 -27.59 52.85 -44.00
CA ILE A 600 -28.52 52.03 -43.25
C ILE A 600 -28.00 50.57 -43.23
N SER A 601 -27.58 50.01 -44.36
CA SER A 601 -27.03 48.67 -44.42
C SER A 601 -25.71 48.51 -43.63
N LEU A 602 -24.83 49.53 -43.65
CA LEU A 602 -23.62 49.55 -42.81
C LEU A 602 -23.95 49.62 -41.33
N THR A 603 -24.95 50.43 -40.92
CA THR A 603 -25.39 50.45 -39.53
C THR A 603 -25.89 49.08 -39.12
N LEU A 604 -26.68 48.38 -39.94
CA LEU A 604 -27.16 47.01 -39.70
C LEU A 604 -25.99 46.02 -39.65
N CYS A 605 -24.94 46.17 -40.49
CA CYS A 605 -23.75 45.33 -40.44
C CYS A 605 -22.98 45.51 -39.10
N PHE A 606 -22.79 46.76 -38.63
CA PHE A 606 -22.20 47.00 -37.32
C PHE A 606 -23.02 46.38 -36.19
N LEU A 607 -24.33 46.55 -36.19
CA LEU A 607 -25.25 46.01 -35.17
C LEU A 607 -25.33 44.48 -35.24
N CYS A 608 -25.25 43.91 -36.46
CA CYS A 608 -25.24 42.46 -36.64
C CYS A 608 -24.03 41.80 -35.93
N SER A 609 -22.87 42.47 -35.86
CA SER A 609 -21.71 41.91 -35.15
C SER A 609 -21.98 41.68 -33.64
N LEU A 610 -22.90 42.44 -33.03
CA LEU A 610 -23.29 42.25 -31.62
C LEU A 610 -24.04 40.93 -31.41
N THR A 611 -24.71 40.39 -32.43
CA THR A 611 -25.45 39.13 -32.31
C THR A 611 -24.54 37.93 -32.17
N PHE A 612 -23.23 38.09 -32.46
CA PHE A 612 -22.23 37.03 -32.35
C PHE A 612 -21.68 36.93 -30.93
N ILE A 613 -21.83 37.96 -30.08
CA ILE A 613 -21.36 38.03 -28.70
C ILE A 613 -22.46 37.52 -27.80
N GLY A 614 -22.10 36.67 -26.82
CA GLY A 614 -23.03 36.07 -25.85
C GLY A 614 -23.18 34.55 -26.01
N ALA A 615 -23.89 33.93 -25.08
CA ALA A 615 -24.14 32.49 -25.10
C ALA A 615 -24.94 32.09 -26.36
N PRO A 616 -24.44 31.13 -27.14
CA PRO A 616 -25.19 30.59 -28.27
C PRO A 616 -26.50 29.97 -27.83
N SER A 617 -27.60 30.41 -28.44
CA SER A 617 -28.94 29.84 -28.37
C SER A 617 -29.45 29.49 -29.74
N GLU A 618 -30.49 28.69 -29.84
CA GLU A 618 -31.07 28.31 -31.15
C GLU A 618 -31.37 29.54 -32.03
N TRP A 619 -32.08 30.51 -31.46
CA TRP A 619 -32.39 31.77 -32.16
C TRP A 619 -31.13 32.59 -32.49
N SER A 620 -30.18 32.67 -31.57
CA SER A 620 -28.94 33.43 -31.76
C SER A 620 -28.11 32.81 -32.91
N CYS A 621 -28.00 31.49 -32.98
CA CYS A 621 -27.22 30.80 -34.03
C CYS A 621 -27.86 30.98 -35.41
N MET A 622 -29.21 30.90 -35.50
CA MET A 622 -29.90 31.18 -36.73
C MET A 622 -29.77 32.64 -37.19
N LEU A 623 -29.91 33.57 -36.23
CA LEU A 623 -29.86 35.04 -36.52
C LEU A 623 -28.43 35.48 -36.93
N ARG A 624 -27.37 34.99 -36.30
CA ARG A 624 -25.97 35.40 -36.56
C ARG A 624 -25.65 35.37 -38.04
N HIS A 625 -25.80 34.19 -38.64
CA HIS A 625 -25.35 33.96 -40.00
C HIS A 625 -26.33 34.48 -41.05
N THR A 626 -27.60 34.48 -40.79
CA THR A 626 -28.62 34.99 -41.71
C THR A 626 -28.62 36.52 -41.75
N ALA A 627 -28.59 37.19 -40.56
CA ALA A 627 -28.51 38.65 -40.48
C ALA A 627 -27.23 39.16 -41.17
N PHE A 628 -26.10 38.51 -40.88
CA PHE A 628 -24.85 38.80 -41.52
C PHE A 628 -24.94 38.68 -43.07
N GLY A 629 -25.43 37.53 -43.56
CA GLY A 629 -25.52 37.30 -45.00
C GLY A 629 -26.38 38.34 -45.73
N ILE A 630 -27.53 38.66 -45.19
CA ILE A 630 -28.49 39.60 -45.76
C ILE A 630 -27.97 41.04 -45.74
N THR A 631 -27.43 41.50 -44.56
CA THR A 631 -26.93 42.85 -44.41
C THR A 631 -25.72 43.17 -45.30
N PHE A 632 -24.81 42.20 -45.46
CA PHE A 632 -23.64 42.32 -46.32
C PHE A 632 -24.03 42.33 -47.82
N VAL A 633 -24.93 41.46 -48.23
CA VAL A 633 -25.39 41.51 -49.64
C VAL A 633 -26.13 42.82 -49.91
N LEU A 634 -26.87 43.33 -48.94
CA LEU A 634 -27.48 44.66 -49.11
C LEU A 634 -26.42 45.77 -49.28
N CYS A 635 -25.34 45.74 -48.48
CA CYS A 635 -24.24 46.68 -48.62
C CYS A 635 -23.58 46.57 -50.00
N ILE A 636 -23.19 45.38 -50.43
CA ILE A 636 -22.48 45.14 -51.70
C ILE A 636 -23.39 45.48 -52.87
N SER A 637 -24.67 45.14 -52.77
CA SER A 637 -25.67 45.51 -53.83
C SER A 637 -25.81 47.02 -53.97
N CYS A 638 -25.79 47.79 -52.88
CA CYS A 638 -25.77 49.24 -52.91
C CYS A 638 -24.48 49.82 -53.56
N VAL A 639 -23.34 49.23 -53.23
CA VAL A 639 -22.05 49.65 -53.85
C VAL A 639 -21.99 49.28 -55.32
N LEU A 640 -22.51 48.10 -55.65
CA LEU A 640 -22.64 47.62 -57.06
C LEU A 640 -23.57 48.57 -57.83
N GLY A 641 -24.74 48.89 -57.25
CA GLY A 641 -25.65 49.86 -57.83
C GLY A 641 -25.02 51.18 -58.13
N LYS A 642 -24.25 51.75 -57.16
CA LYS A 642 -23.47 52.99 -57.38
C LYS A 642 -22.41 52.84 -58.45
N THR A 643 -21.71 51.75 -58.55
CA THR A 643 -20.72 51.45 -59.59
C THR A 643 -21.36 51.43 -60.98
N ILE A 644 -22.53 50.76 -61.09
CA ILE A 644 -23.29 50.73 -62.33
C ILE A 644 -23.74 52.11 -62.74
N VAL A 645 -24.23 52.92 -61.78
CA VAL A 645 -24.64 54.30 -62.06
C VAL A 645 -23.48 55.13 -62.63
N VAL A 646 -22.29 55.01 -62.03
CA VAL A 646 -21.10 55.70 -62.52
C VAL A 646 -20.73 55.23 -63.92
N LEU A 647 -20.78 53.96 -64.22
CA LEU A 647 -20.49 53.42 -65.56
C LEU A 647 -21.54 53.85 -66.60
N MET A 648 -22.83 53.86 -66.19
CA MET A 648 -23.93 54.30 -67.07
C MET A 648 -23.90 55.80 -67.33
N ALA A 649 -23.60 56.60 -66.31
CA ALA A 649 -23.41 58.05 -66.44
C ALA A 649 -22.33 58.38 -67.48
N PHE A 650 -21.24 57.64 -67.52
CA PHE A 650 -20.21 57.81 -68.50
C PHE A 650 -20.65 57.38 -69.93
N LYS A 651 -21.30 56.24 -70.08
CA LYS A 651 -21.85 55.83 -71.40
C LYS A 651 -22.89 56.83 -71.92
N ALA A 652 -23.58 57.54 -71.06
CA ALA A 652 -24.56 58.54 -71.41
C ALA A 652 -23.96 59.86 -71.91
N THR A 653 -22.65 60.10 -71.64
CA THR A 653 -21.92 61.23 -72.17
C THR A 653 -21.40 61.01 -73.61
N LEU A 654 -21.56 59.80 -74.19
CA LEU A 654 -21.26 59.50 -75.58
C LEU A 654 -22.45 59.98 -76.45
N PRO A 655 -22.17 60.69 -77.57
CA PRO A 655 -23.25 61.18 -78.49
C PRO A 655 -24.08 60.00 -79.01
N GLY A 656 -25.40 60.09 -78.84
CA GLY A 656 -26.36 59.09 -79.40
C GLY A 656 -26.87 57.99 -78.51
N SER A 657 -26.46 57.95 -77.20
CA SER A 657 -26.87 56.92 -76.24
C SER A 657 -28.06 57.30 -75.39
N ASN A 658 -29.19 56.57 -75.49
CA ASN A 658 -30.35 56.72 -74.61
C ASN A 658 -30.29 55.88 -73.32
N VAL A 659 -29.06 55.52 -72.83
CA VAL A 659 -28.81 54.51 -71.79
C VAL A 659 -29.32 54.98 -70.41
N MET A 660 -29.38 56.32 -70.14
CA MET A 660 -29.83 56.84 -68.83
C MET A 660 -31.34 56.70 -68.64
N LYS A 661 -32.15 56.54 -69.68
CA LYS A 661 -33.57 56.25 -69.58
C LYS A 661 -33.85 54.78 -69.07
N TRP A 662 -32.88 53.89 -69.22
CA TRP A 662 -33.01 52.49 -68.83
C TRP A 662 -32.55 52.18 -67.43
N PHE A 663 -31.82 53.07 -66.75
CA PHE A 663 -31.32 52.85 -65.38
C PHE A 663 -31.64 54.08 -64.45
N GLY A 664 -32.92 54.34 -64.35
CA GLY A 664 -33.44 55.41 -63.48
C GLY A 664 -33.51 54.92 -62.01
N PRO A 665 -33.88 55.82 -61.07
CA PRO A 665 -33.98 55.50 -59.62
C PRO A 665 -34.83 54.27 -59.32
N PRO A 666 -35.94 54.00 -60.01
CA PRO A 666 -36.71 52.75 -59.73
C PRO A 666 -35.96 51.51 -60.06
N GLN A 667 -35.23 51.46 -61.18
CA GLN A 667 -34.42 50.30 -61.63
C GLN A 667 -33.27 50.02 -60.67
N GLN A 668 -32.65 51.07 -60.15
CA GLN A 668 -31.57 50.94 -59.14
C GLN A 668 -32.08 50.32 -57.86
N ARG A 669 -33.25 50.71 -57.36
CA ARG A 669 -33.94 50.13 -56.19
C ARG A 669 -34.25 48.63 -56.44
N MET A 670 -34.85 48.37 -57.64
CA MET A 670 -35.20 46.97 -58.03
C MET A 670 -33.96 46.07 -58.12
N THR A 671 -32.83 46.59 -58.64
CA THR A 671 -31.58 45.83 -58.69
C THR A 671 -31.07 45.48 -57.26
N VAL A 672 -31.02 46.42 -56.35
CA VAL A 672 -30.63 46.16 -54.96
C VAL A 672 -31.57 45.17 -54.28
N VAL A 673 -32.86 45.35 -54.47
CA VAL A 673 -33.87 44.43 -53.90
C VAL A 673 -33.75 43.05 -54.49
N SER A 674 -33.56 42.90 -55.79
CA SER A 674 -33.41 41.60 -56.45
C SER A 674 -32.18 40.83 -55.97
N PHE A 675 -31.01 41.45 -55.88
CA PHE A 675 -29.82 40.78 -55.34
C PHE A 675 -29.98 40.43 -53.87
N THR A 676 -30.57 41.32 -53.05
CA THR A 676 -30.85 41.01 -51.65
C THR A 676 -31.88 39.90 -51.48
N PHE A 677 -32.93 39.89 -52.33
CA PHE A 677 -33.94 38.83 -52.29
C PHE A 677 -33.37 37.42 -52.61
N ILE A 678 -32.42 37.29 -53.56
CA ILE A 678 -31.73 36.04 -53.82
C ILE A 678 -31.01 35.55 -52.56
N GLN A 679 -30.34 36.45 -51.80
CA GLN A 679 -29.69 36.06 -50.55
C GLN A 679 -30.71 35.68 -49.48
N VAL A 680 -31.83 36.36 -49.35
CA VAL A 680 -32.92 36.00 -48.44
C VAL A 680 -33.43 34.59 -48.78
N LEU A 681 -33.59 34.28 -50.06
CA LEU A 681 -34.01 32.95 -50.53
C LEU A 681 -32.99 31.89 -50.15
N ILE A 682 -31.68 32.13 -50.36
CA ILE A 682 -30.59 31.23 -50.00
C ILE A 682 -30.62 30.98 -48.49
N CYS A 683 -30.70 32.05 -47.66
CA CYS A 683 -30.79 31.95 -46.21
C CYS A 683 -32.03 31.18 -45.74
N THR A 684 -33.22 31.43 -46.36
CA THR A 684 -34.46 30.74 -46.01
C THR A 684 -34.38 29.25 -46.35
N VAL A 685 -33.86 28.87 -47.52
CA VAL A 685 -33.63 27.46 -47.85
C VAL A 685 -32.71 26.79 -46.89
N TRP A 686 -31.60 27.47 -46.50
CA TRP A 686 -30.68 26.94 -45.53
C TRP A 686 -31.32 26.74 -44.15
N LEU A 687 -32.11 27.74 -43.65
CA LEU A 687 -32.80 27.62 -42.34
C LEU A 687 -33.87 26.53 -42.33
N VAL A 688 -34.55 26.27 -43.44
CA VAL A 688 -35.61 25.22 -43.54
C VAL A 688 -34.96 23.82 -43.63
N LEU A 689 -33.88 23.66 -44.40
CA LEU A 689 -33.30 22.36 -44.60
C LEU A 689 -32.36 21.91 -43.48
N SER A 690 -31.57 22.83 -42.93
CA SER A 690 -30.56 22.50 -41.92
C SER A 690 -30.20 23.75 -41.13
N PRO A 691 -31.01 24.13 -40.15
CA PRO A 691 -30.76 25.34 -39.33
C PRO A 691 -29.47 25.20 -38.49
N PRO A 692 -28.75 26.25 -38.28
CA PRO A 692 -27.67 26.31 -37.33
C PRO A 692 -28.19 26.13 -35.90
N PHE A 693 -27.49 25.37 -35.06
CA PHE A 693 -27.90 25.07 -33.68
C PHE A 693 -26.72 25.16 -32.72
N PRO A 694 -26.96 25.41 -31.43
CA PRO A 694 -25.89 25.44 -30.44
C PRO A 694 -25.40 24.03 -30.12
N ILE A 695 -24.08 23.84 -30.04
CA ILE A 695 -23.46 22.54 -29.70
C ILE A 695 -22.39 22.76 -28.63
N LYS A 696 -22.24 21.76 -27.75
CA LYS A 696 -21.14 21.66 -26.80
C LYS A 696 -19.97 20.94 -27.46
N ASN A 697 -18.91 21.63 -27.80
CA ASN A 697 -17.70 21.02 -28.32
C ASN A 697 -16.84 20.51 -27.16
N LEU A 698 -16.72 19.21 -27.07
CA LEU A 698 -15.96 18.46 -26.05
C LEU A 698 -14.62 17.92 -26.58
N THR A 699 -14.37 18.11 -27.89
CA THR A 699 -13.22 17.47 -28.58
C THR A 699 -12.00 18.35 -28.72
N THR A 700 -12.22 19.67 -28.86
CA THR A 700 -11.12 20.62 -29.12
C THR A 700 -10.23 20.83 -27.88
N TYR A 701 -10.83 20.91 -26.69
CA TYR A 701 -10.12 21.03 -25.42
C TYR A 701 -10.64 19.97 -24.45
N LYS A 702 -9.71 19.33 -23.76
CA LYS A 702 -10.04 18.31 -22.77
C LYS A 702 -10.62 18.89 -21.47
N GLU A 703 -10.15 20.07 -21.06
CA GLU A 703 -10.43 20.67 -19.75
C GLU A 703 -11.66 21.56 -19.70
N LYS A 704 -12.18 21.99 -20.85
CA LYS A 704 -13.28 22.95 -20.96
C LYS A 704 -14.24 22.58 -22.07
N ILE A 705 -15.48 23.02 -21.93
CA ILE A 705 -16.54 22.86 -22.92
C ILE A 705 -16.64 24.18 -23.70
N ILE A 706 -16.50 24.11 -25.02
CA ILE A 706 -16.75 25.27 -25.87
C ILE A 706 -18.18 25.21 -26.34
N LEU A 707 -18.94 26.28 -26.06
CA LEU A 707 -20.26 26.45 -26.58
C LEU A 707 -20.19 27.21 -27.91
N GLU A 708 -20.49 26.56 -28.99
CA GLU A 708 -20.42 27.14 -30.34
C GLU A 708 -21.68 26.86 -31.15
N CYS A 709 -21.87 27.61 -32.25
CA CYS A 709 -22.94 27.33 -33.20
C CYS A 709 -22.46 26.35 -34.26
N ALA A 710 -23.05 25.19 -34.33
CA ALA A 710 -22.87 24.27 -35.47
C ALA A 710 -23.62 24.83 -36.68
N LEU A 711 -23.01 24.77 -37.84
CA LEU A 711 -23.54 25.34 -39.08
C LEU A 711 -24.73 24.56 -39.66
N GLY A 712 -25.11 23.41 -39.06
CA GLY A 712 -26.10 22.46 -39.63
C GLY A 712 -25.61 21.89 -40.97
N SER A 713 -25.58 22.72 -42.01
CA SER A 713 -25.04 22.34 -43.30
C SER A 713 -23.85 23.25 -43.69
N ALA A 714 -22.68 22.65 -43.92
CA ALA A 714 -21.53 23.37 -44.42
C ALA A 714 -21.79 23.98 -45.84
N VAL A 715 -22.55 23.26 -46.65
CA VAL A 715 -22.92 23.74 -47.98
C VAL A 715 -23.76 25.00 -47.94
N GLY A 716 -24.73 25.08 -47.01
CA GLY A 716 -25.53 26.27 -46.80
C GLY A 716 -24.71 27.52 -46.42
N PHE A 717 -23.76 27.34 -45.48
CA PHE A 717 -22.85 28.41 -45.07
C PHE A 717 -21.96 28.88 -46.22
N TRP A 718 -21.35 27.95 -46.95
CA TRP A 718 -20.51 28.29 -48.10
C TRP A 718 -21.31 28.86 -49.29
N ALA A 719 -22.58 28.53 -49.44
CA ALA A 719 -23.49 29.14 -50.42
C ALA A 719 -23.73 30.61 -50.09
N VAL A 720 -24.02 30.94 -48.80
CA VAL A 720 -24.17 32.33 -48.33
C VAL A 720 -22.88 33.13 -48.61
N LEU A 721 -21.73 32.61 -48.16
CA LEU A 721 -20.43 33.29 -48.38
C LEU A 721 -20.03 33.38 -49.83
N GLY A 722 -20.28 32.30 -50.60
CA GLY A 722 -19.98 32.24 -52.04
C GLY A 722 -20.74 33.26 -52.86
N TYR A 723 -22.04 33.46 -52.53
CA TYR A 723 -22.85 34.50 -53.17
C TYR A 723 -22.37 35.90 -52.83
N ILE A 724 -22.00 36.18 -51.53
CA ILE A 724 -21.36 37.45 -51.13
C ILE A 724 -20.06 37.66 -51.88
N GLY A 725 -19.21 36.64 -51.97
CA GLY A 725 -17.94 36.71 -52.70
C GLY A 725 -18.08 36.94 -54.19
N LEU A 726 -19.07 36.30 -54.82
CA LEU A 726 -19.38 36.47 -56.26
C LEU A 726 -19.82 37.89 -56.52
N LEU A 727 -20.75 38.46 -55.72
CA LEU A 727 -21.16 39.85 -55.89
C LEU A 727 -20.04 40.82 -55.59
N ALA A 728 -19.20 40.57 -54.63
CA ALA A 728 -18.03 41.38 -54.32
C ALA A 728 -17.02 41.35 -55.44
N ALA A 729 -16.72 40.20 -56.01
CA ALA A 729 -15.83 40.07 -57.17
C ALA A 729 -16.37 40.82 -58.39
N PHE A 730 -17.68 40.64 -58.62
CA PHE A 730 -18.33 41.36 -59.75
C PHE A 730 -18.30 42.90 -59.54
N CYS A 731 -18.61 43.35 -58.34
CA CYS A 731 -18.48 44.77 -57.95
C CYS A 731 -17.05 45.30 -58.11
N PHE A 732 -16.06 44.52 -57.68
CA PHE A 732 -14.63 44.90 -57.80
C PHE A 732 -14.21 45.01 -59.25
N VAL A 733 -14.55 44.06 -60.10
CA VAL A 733 -14.25 44.07 -61.56
C VAL A 733 -14.88 45.31 -62.22
N LEU A 734 -16.16 45.59 -61.98
CA LEU A 734 -16.82 46.77 -62.51
C LEU A 734 -16.21 48.08 -62.00
N ALA A 735 -15.82 48.13 -60.73
CA ALA A 735 -15.18 49.31 -60.13
C ALA A 735 -13.79 49.55 -60.74
N VAL A 736 -13.00 48.49 -61.02
CA VAL A 736 -11.71 48.59 -61.72
C VAL A 736 -11.89 49.06 -63.15
N LEU A 737 -12.90 48.57 -63.86
CA LEU A 737 -13.23 49.05 -65.21
C LEU A 737 -13.66 50.56 -65.16
N ALA A 738 -14.43 50.94 -64.18
CA ALA A 738 -14.83 52.31 -63.95
C ALA A 738 -13.65 53.27 -63.65
N ARG A 739 -12.56 52.76 -63.05
CA ARG A 739 -11.33 53.53 -62.72
C ARG A 739 -10.59 54.08 -63.97
N LYS A 740 -10.78 53.42 -65.15
CA LYS A 740 -10.15 53.87 -66.43
C LYS A 740 -10.85 55.09 -67.02
N LEU A 741 -11.90 55.55 -66.38
CA LEU A 741 -12.67 56.73 -66.84
C LEU A 741 -11.97 58.08 -66.41
N PRO A 742 -12.19 59.23 -67.15
CA PRO A 742 -11.56 60.51 -66.85
C PRO A 742 -11.81 61.01 -65.45
N ASP A 743 -10.88 61.81 -64.90
CA ASP A 743 -10.71 62.23 -63.51
C ASP A 743 -11.89 62.95 -62.78
N ASN A 744 -12.99 63.21 -63.53
CA ASN A 744 -14.17 63.85 -62.93
C ASN A 744 -15.00 62.93 -61.99
N PHE A 745 -14.66 61.67 -61.85
CA PHE A 745 -15.37 60.72 -61.03
C PHE A 745 -14.47 60.06 -59.95
N ASN A 746 -14.03 60.81 -58.95
CA ASN A 746 -13.27 60.30 -57.80
C ASN A 746 -14.02 59.19 -57.03
N GLU A 747 -15.34 59.09 -57.22
CA GLU A 747 -16.14 58.02 -56.58
C GLU A 747 -15.73 56.60 -56.99
N ALA A 748 -15.40 56.39 -58.26
CA ALA A 748 -14.94 55.09 -58.77
C ALA A 748 -13.62 54.63 -58.15
N LYS A 749 -12.70 55.60 -57.88
CA LYS A 749 -11.42 55.27 -57.21
C LYS A 749 -11.63 54.87 -55.76
N LEU A 750 -12.53 55.57 -55.05
CA LEU A 750 -12.86 55.31 -53.63
C LEU A 750 -13.57 53.99 -53.49
N ILE A 751 -14.53 53.66 -54.40
CA ILE A 751 -15.21 52.38 -54.43
C ILE A 751 -14.22 51.22 -54.75
N THR A 752 -13.31 51.45 -55.75
CA THR A 752 -12.30 50.40 -56.07
C THR A 752 -11.41 50.10 -54.85
N PHE A 753 -10.97 51.15 -54.13
CA PHE A 753 -10.12 50.97 -52.94
C PHE A 753 -10.86 50.32 -51.82
N SER A 754 -12.11 50.65 -51.56
CA SER A 754 -12.94 50.03 -50.54
C SER A 754 -13.20 48.56 -50.82
N MET A 755 -13.44 48.20 -52.10
CA MET A 755 -13.62 46.79 -52.53
C MET A 755 -12.32 45.99 -52.48
N LEU A 756 -11.17 46.62 -52.71
CA LEU A 756 -9.88 45.97 -52.51
C LEU A 756 -9.68 45.55 -51.05
N ILE A 757 -9.92 46.47 -50.10
CA ILE A 757 -9.85 46.21 -48.67
C ILE A 757 -10.83 45.11 -48.31
N PHE A 758 -12.07 45.20 -48.79
CA PHE A 758 -13.07 44.15 -48.56
C PHE A 758 -12.61 42.78 -49.03
N CYS A 759 -12.15 42.65 -50.26
CA CYS A 759 -11.64 41.41 -50.77
C CYS A 759 -10.43 40.88 -50.00
N ALA A 760 -9.48 41.76 -49.61
CA ALA A 760 -8.32 41.37 -48.83
C ALA A 760 -8.73 40.81 -47.44
N VAL A 761 -9.70 41.46 -46.76
CA VAL A 761 -10.21 40.99 -45.47
C VAL A 761 -10.85 39.62 -45.58
N TRP A 762 -11.67 39.39 -46.64
CA TRP A 762 -12.35 38.10 -46.80
C TRP A 762 -11.48 36.97 -47.33
N ILE A 763 -10.43 37.26 -48.09
CA ILE A 763 -9.43 36.28 -48.48
C ILE A 763 -8.61 35.84 -47.28
N THR A 764 -8.26 36.75 -46.33
CA THR A 764 -7.55 36.38 -45.12
C THR A 764 -8.46 35.74 -44.06
N PHE A 765 -9.75 36.04 -44.10
CA PHE A 765 -10.75 35.43 -43.21
C PHE A 765 -10.80 33.90 -43.28
N ILE A 766 -10.80 33.34 -44.51
CA ILE A 766 -10.98 31.90 -44.72
C ILE A 766 -9.93 31.08 -43.96
N PRO A 767 -8.61 31.30 -44.17
CA PRO A 767 -7.60 30.52 -43.44
C PRO A 767 -7.63 30.85 -41.93
N ALA A 768 -7.90 32.08 -41.52
CA ALA A 768 -8.02 32.45 -40.12
C ALA A 768 -9.22 31.74 -39.41
N TYR A 769 -10.36 31.65 -40.08
CA TYR A 769 -11.54 30.99 -39.59
C TYR A 769 -11.31 29.47 -39.37
N VAL A 770 -10.68 28.82 -40.31
CA VAL A 770 -10.39 27.36 -40.26
C VAL A 770 -9.35 27.05 -39.17
N SER A 771 -8.38 27.95 -38.97
CA SER A 771 -7.27 27.72 -38.02
C SER A 771 -7.53 28.20 -36.61
N SER A 772 -8.58 28.95 -36.34
CA SER A 772 -8.89 29.50 -35.01
C SER A 772 -9.88 28.61 -34.25
N PRO A 773 -9.47 27.90 -33.18
CA PRO A 773 -10.37 27.05 -32.42
C PRO A 773 -11.21 27.82 -31.38
N GLY A 774 -12.44 27.38 -31.17
CA GLY A 774 -13.27 27.76 -30.06
C GLY A 774 -13.80 29.19 -30.15
N LYS A 775 -13.75 29.97 -29.05
CA LYS A 775 -14.26 31.35 -29.02
C LYS A 775 -13.56 32.30 -30.01
N PHE A 776 -12.32 31.99 -30.40
CA PHE A 776 -11.56 32.82 -31.34
C PHE A 776 -12.13 32.73 -32.76
N THR A 777 -12.83 31.70 -33.15
CA THR A 777 -13.55 31.62 -34.43
C THR A 777 -14.57 32.74 -34.54
N VAL A 778 -15.34 32.98 -33.46
CA VAL A 778 -16.33 34.04 -33.40
C VAL A 778 -15.65 35.42 -33.40
N VAL A 779 -14.50 35.56 -32.76
CA VAL A 779 -13.71 36.83 -32.79
C VAL A 779 -13.25 37.16 -34.21
N VAL A 780 -12.79 36.15 -34.97
CA VAL A 780 -12.37 36.33 -36.37
C VAL A 780 -13.54 36.71 -37.25
N GLU A 781 -14.73 36.11 -37.06
CA GLU A 781 -15.97 36.49 -37.78
C GLU A 781 -16.31 37.94 -37.50
N ILE A 782 -16.39 38.35 -36.25
CA ILE A 782 -16.72 39.75 -35.88
C ILE A 782 -15.68 40.73 -36.44
N PHE A 783 -14.39 40.39 -36.33
CA PHE A 783 -13.31 41.23 -36.86
C PHE A 783 -13.44 41.40 -38.38
N ALA A 784 -13.75 40.37 -39.16
CA ALA A 784 -13.94 40.47 -40.57
C ALA A 784 -15.16 41.35 -40.95
N ILE A 785 -16.26 41.23 -40.19
CA ILE A 785 -17.44 42.10 -40.34
C ILE A 785 -17.11 43.55 -40.09
N LEU A 786 -16.46 43.86 -38.95
CA LEU A 786 -16.11 45.23 -38.55
C LEU A 786 -15.10 45.83 -39.53
N ALA A 787 -14.01 45.13 -39.85
CA ALA A 787 -12.97 45.63 -40.78
C ALA A 787 -13.53 45.92 -42.16
N SER A 788 -14.42 45.07 -42.66
CA SER A 788 -15.07 45.30 -43.95
C SER A 788 -16.01 46.48 -43.92
N SER A 789 -16.80 46.60 -42.84
CA SER A 789 -17.76 47.70 -42.68
C SER A 789 -17.06 49.06 -42.51
N PHE A 790 -16.01 49.11 -41.65
CA PHE A 790 -15.17 50.32 -41.50
C PHE A 790 -14.43 50.64 -42.80
N GLY A 791 -13.91 49.63 -43.52
CA GLY A 791 -13.27 49.87 -44.83
C GLY A 791 -14.21 50.52 -45.83
N LEU A 792 -15.44 50.02 -45.96
CA LEU A 792 -16.47 50.64 -46.82
C LEU A 792 -16.83 52.05 -46.34
N MET A 793 -17.07 52.24 -45.07
CA MET A 793 -17.49 53.54 -44.52
C MET A 793 -16.42 54.59 -44.65
N LEU A 794 -15.19 54.32 -44.21
CA LEU A 794 -14.08 55.26 -44.27
C LEU A 794 -13.67 55.60 -45.68
N CYS A 795 -13.60 54.61 -46.61
CA CYS A 795 -13.20 54.89 -47.99
C CYS A 795 -14.25 55.65 -48.78
N ILE A 796 -15.54 55.32 -48.59
CA ILE A 796 -16.60 55.91 -49.43
C ILE A 796 -17.11 57.22 -48.83
N PHE A 797 -17.30 57.32 -47.50
CA PHE A 797 -17.99 58.43 -46.84
C PHE A 797 -17.06 59.43 -46.15
N ALA A 798 -15.95 59.01 -45.52
CA ALA A 798 -15.09 59.92 -44.77
C ALA A 798 -14.50 61.04 -45.63
N PRO A 799 -14.02 60.81 -46.85
CA PRO A 799 -13.54 61.93 -47.71
C PRO A 799 -14.63 62.94 -48.06
N LYS A 800 -15.86 62.45 -48.19
CA LYS A 800 -17.01 63.29 -48.53
C LYS A 800 -17.45 64.12 -47.33
N CYS A 801 -17.55 63.51 -46.14
CA CYS A 801 -17.82 64.21 -44.92
C CYS A 801 -16.78 65.26 -44.61
N PHE A 802 -15.50 64.95 -44.82
CA PHE A 802 -14.41 65.92 -44.66
C PHE A 802 -14.58 67.15 -45.53
N ILE A 803 -14.99 66.97 -46.79
CA ILE A 803 -15.24 68.09 -47.69
C ILE A 803 -16.46 68.92 -47.24
N ILE A 804 -17.54 68.18 -46.83
CA ILE A 804 -18.81 68.89 -46.43
C ILE A 804 -18.61 69.74 -45.15
N ILE A 805 -17.85 69.24 -44.17
CA ILE A 805 -17.71 69.85 -42.82
C ILE A 805 -16.56 70.80 -42.78
N PHE A 806 -15.38 70.42 -43.29
CA PHE A 806 -14.13 71.17 -43.11
C PHE A 806 -13.71 72.01 -44.33
N LYS A 807 -14.26 71.74 -45.52
CA LYS A 807 -13.93 72.53 -46.75
C LYS A 807 -15.18 72.87 -47.58
N PRO A 808 -16.15 73.60 -46.99
CA PRO A 808 -17.43 73.89 -47.66
C PRO A 808 -17.24 74.70 -48.92
N GLU A 809 -16.14 75.45 -49.08
CA GLU A 809 -15.77 76.22 -50.30
C GLU A 809 -15.62 75.26 -51.54
N LYS A 810 -15.21 74.07 -51.31
CA LYS A 810 -15.09 72.99 -52.38
C LYS A 810 -16.42 72.30 -52.69
N ASN A 811 -17.48 72.62 -51.94
CA ASN A 811 -18.83 72.01 -52.15
C ASN A 811 -19.67 72.83 -53.14
N THR A 812 -19.11 73.20 -54.32
CA THR A 812 -19.77 73.92 -55.38
C THR A 812 -19.90 73.13 -56.63
N LYS A 813 -20.98 73.38 -57.46
CA LYS A 813 -21.17 72.65 -58.77
C LYS A 813 -19.94 72.74 -59.62
N LYS A 814 -19.24 73.90 -59.59
CA LYS A 814 -18.03 74.18 -60.45
C LYS A 814 -16.87 73.25 -60.01
N TYR A 815 -16.67 73.02 -58.70
CA TYR A 815 -15.61 72.17 -58.19
C TYR A 815 -15.89 70.67 -58.43
N VAL A 816 -17.11 70.26 -58.32
CA VAL A 816 -17.56 68.91 -58.57
C VAL A 816 -17.45 68.51 -60.06
N MET A 817 -17.49 69.52 -60.99
CA MET A 817 -17.46 69.31 -62.45
C MET A 817 -16.16 69.72 -63.12
N THR A 818 -15.21 70.39 -62.40
CA THR A 818 -13.99 70.94 -63.04
C THR A 818 -12.79 70.12 -62.77
N LYS A 819 -11.98 69.82 -63.79
CA LYS A 819 -10.70 69.15 -63.81
C LYS A 819 -9.66 70.04 -63.14
N ASP A 820 -9.06 69.65 -62.03
CA ASP A 820 -7.78 70.30 -61.62
C ASP A 820 -6.72 69.83 -62.60
N ARG A 821 -6.26 70.76 -63.41
CA ARG A 821 -4.98 70.66 -64.12
C ARG A 821 -3.89 71.01 -63.10
N ILE A 822 -3.19 70.03 -62.67
CA ILE A 822 -1.77 70.07 -62.28
C ILE A 822 -1.09 68.87 -62.87
#